data_11bb296da0d01f255034c4ed1903037a
#
_entry.id   11bb296da0d01f255034c4ed1903037a
#
_cell.length_a   1.000
_cell.length_b   1.000
_cell.length_c   1.000
_cell.angle_alpha   90.00
_cell.angle_beta   90.00
_cell.angle_gamma   90.00
#
_symmetry.space_group_name_H-M   'P 1'
#
loop_
_entity.id
_entity.type
_entity.pdbx_description
1 polymer ?
#
loop_
_entity_poly.entity_id
_entity_poly.type
_entity_poly.pdbx_seq_one_letter_code
_entity_poly.pdbx_strand_id
1 'polypeptide(L)'
;MKTEKFDVTGMTCSSCVAHVEKSVSKLDGVKSVNVNLLTNSMTVSFEELNLSTLSIEKSVEDAGYQAHAHETASSTAVSSLPKVDFVQQEQAEMKMRWWVSLVFLVPLLYISMGHMLGLPYPHAFHSTANALVYAFTQFLLTLPIVFVNKKYFQVGFKTLFRAAPNMDSLIAMGSSAAIVYGVFAIYKIGYALGHAEMETASRFSQDLYFESGATILTLITLGKYLEAKSKSRTSDAITRLMDLAPKTAVVLRNNEEIEIPVEQVLVGDIVIVKPGQSVPVDGIIETGNSSVDESALTGESMPVFKQMGDTVLSASMNKSGSFTLRATKVGNDTTLAQIIELVEDASSSKAPISRMADKISAIFVPVVIGISLLSITVWMLLGYPFDFALSIGIAVLVISCPCALGLATPVAIMVGTGKGAEHGILIKSAESLEMAHKIDTVVLDKTGTLTEGKPKVTDIFSQKSITEIELLELAASLEKPSEHPLAEAILLEAENRSLKIQALDHFQAIPGQGIEGTLNGQNYVAGNLKLMSDRKINLLEYAPLSDQLADEGKTPLFIANEKGILGIIAVADVLKPTSIEAIKQFRALGLEVVMLTGDHARTAAAIQSQLGITTVVAEVLPQDKDKEIARLQATGKIVAMVGDGINDAPALVRANLGIAIGAGTDIAIESADVVLMRSDLLDAVTTLRLSKAVIVNIKQNLFWAFFYNIIGIPLAAGVFYSALGWKLNPMFAAAAMSFSSVTVVLNALRLVRFKPTASLPSNNDQPTIINQQLNKSITKQVNIMSEKTLQIKGMSCGHCSARVEKVLNAIDGVEATVDLESNSAKVTLTKEVSDETLKTAVDGIGYEVVGVN
;
A
#
# COMPACT_ATOMS: atom_id res chain seq x y z
N MET A 1 9.72 -15.40 -26.30
CA MET A 1 10.02 -14.17 -25.57
C MET A 1 10.51 -14.57 -24.19
N LYS A 2 11.60 -14.01 -23.70
CA LYS A 2 12.16 -14.30 -22.38
C LYS A 2 12.20 -13.01 -21.57
N THR A 3 11.79 -13.06 -20.33
CA THR A 3 11.96 -11.95 -19.37
C THR A 3 12.95 -12.41 -18.31
N GLU A 4 14.02 -11.64 -18.15
CA GLU A 4 15.11 -12.02 -17.26
C GLU A 4 15.52 -10.83 -16.39
N LYS A 5 15.84 -11.14 -15.13
CA LYS A 5 16.23 -10.14 -14.11
C LYS A 5 17.74 -10.15 -13.96
N PHE A 6 18.34 -8.97 -13.87
CA PHE A 6 19.77 -8.76 -13.71
C PHE A 6 20.01 -7.90 -12.46
N ASP A 7 21.04 -8.25 -11.72
CA ASP A 7 21.58 -7.37 -10.68
C ASP A 7 22.55 -6.38 -11.32
N VAL A 8 22.30 -5.07 -11.14
CA VAL A 8 23.10 -4.00 -11.76
C VAL A 8 23.79 -3.19 -10.69
N THR A 9 25.15 -3.18 -10.69
CA THR A 9 25.94 -2.45 -9.71
C THR A 9 26.57 -1.19 -10.29
N GLY A 10 26.84 -0.20 -9.42
CA GLY A 10 27.47 1.06 -9.79
C GLY A 10 26.50 2.20 -10.14
N MET A 11 25.18 1.96 -10.10
CA MET A 11 24.20 3.03 -10.27
C MET A 11 24.08 3.86 -8.98
N THR A 12 24.11 5.19 -9.10
CA THR A 12 24.08 6.11 -7.97
C THR A 12 22.98 7.15 -8.05
N CYS A 13 22.32 7.29 -9.20
CA CYS A 13 21.28 8.31 -9.44
C CYS A 13 20.37 7.94 -10.62
N SER A 14 19.25 8.65 -10.76
CA SER A 14 18.29 8.47 -11.88
C SER A 14 18.91 8.66 -13.27
N SER A 15 19.92 9.51 -13.40
CA SER A 15 20.65 9.68 -14.68
C SER A 15 21.40 8.39 -15.06
N CYS A 16 21.94 7.66 -14.07
CA CYS A 16 22.57 6.34 -14.29
C CYS A 16 21.55 5.33 -14.82
N VAL A 17 20.36 5.29 -14.19
CA VAL A 17 19.25 4.43 -14.61
C VAL A 17 18.85 4.69 -16.05
N ALA A 18 18.58 5.96 -16.40
CA ALA A 18 18.21 6.35 -17.76
C ALA A 18 19.31 5.98 -18.79
N HIS A 19 20.58 6.02 -18.37
CA HIS A 19 21.69 5.66 -19.25
C HIS A 19 21.76 4.15 -19.48
N VAL A 20 21.59 3.32 -18.46
CA VAL A 20 21.53 1.86 -18.59
C VAL A 20 20.35 1.46 -19.47
N GLU A 21 19.13 2.00 -19.19
CA GLU A 21 17.94 1.75 -20.01
C GLU A 21 18.15 2.09 -21.48
N LYS A 22 18.73 3.26 -21.74
CA LYS A 22 19.03 3.71 -23.12
C LYS A 22 20.07 2.82 -23.80
N SER A 23 21.04 2.28 -23.07
CA SER A 23 22.07 1.40 -23.63
C SER A 23 21.48 0.06 -24.03
N VAL A 24 20.74 -0.58 -23.12
CA VAL A 24 20.14 -1.92 -23.34
C VAL A 24 18.99 -1.85 -24.33
N SER A 25 18.16 -0.81 -24.31
CA SER A 25 17.04 -0.64 -25.25
C SER A 25 17.46 -0.44 -26.72
N LYS A 26 18.75 -0.17 -26.98
CA LYS A 26 19.29 -0.07 -28.34
C LYS A 26 19.65 -1.42 -28.96
N LEU A 27 19.69 -2.47 -28.16
CA LEU A 27 20.01 -3.80 -28.65
C LEU A 27 18.84 -4.35 -29.46
N ASP A 28 19.12 -4.88 -30.65
CA ASP A 28 18.11 -5.51 -31.46
C ASP A 28 17.56 -6.75 -30.79
N GLY A 29 16.23 -6.85 -30.71
CA GLY A 29 15.53 -7.95 -30.02
C GLY A 29 15.07 -7.60 -28.61
N VAL A 30 15.42 -6.45 -28.06
CA VAL A 30 14.90 -5.97 -26.77
C VAL A 30 13.55 -5.29 -26.98
N LYS A 31 12.53 -5.73 -26.23
CA LYS A 31 11.17 -5.18 -26.25
C LYS A 31 10.93 -4.19 -25.12
N SER A 32 11.38 -4.51 -23.93
CA SER A 32 11.27 -3.63 -22.77
C SER A 32 12.46 -3.78 -21.84
N VAL A 33 12.85 -2.66 -21.23
CA VAL A 33 13.87 -2.58 -20.18
C VAL A 33 13.31 -1.76 -19.04
N ASN A 34 13.40 -2.29 -17.83
CA ASN A 34 13.03 -1.58 -16.62
C ASN A 34 14.19 -1.68 -15.63
N VAL A 35 14.81 -0.56 -15.30
CA VAL A 35 15.94 -0.49 -14.37
C VAL A 35 15.52 0.18 -13.07
N ASN A 36 15.79 -0.44 -11.94
CA ASN A 36 15.43 0.07 -10.62
C ASN A 36 16.68 0.42 -9.80
N LEU A 37 16.75 1.68 -9.36
CA LEU A 37 17.86 2.20 -8.56
C LEU A 37 17.82 1.69 -7.10
N LEU A 38 16.64 1.40 -6.55
CA LEU A 38 16.51 1.01 -5.14
C LEU A 38 16.94 -0.43 -4.91
N THR A 39 16.52 -1.30 -5.81
CA THR A 39 16.84 -2.73 -5.77
C THR A 39 18.14 -3.06 -6.47
N ASN A 40 18.78 -2.07 -7.13
CA ASN A 40 19.95 -2.26 -7.99
C ASN A 40 19.72 -3.37 -9.02
N SER A 41 18.52 -3.45 -9.60
CA SER A 41 18.13 -4.50 -10.54
C SER A 41 17.65 -3.94 -11.86
N MET A 42 17.68 -4.78 -12.89
CA MET A 42 17.16 -4.50 -14.22
C MET A 42 16.37 -5.71 -14.70
N THR A 43 15.16 -5.49 -15.20
CA THR A 43 14.35 -6.52 -15.85
C THR A 43 14.31 -6.23 -17.34
N VAL A 44 14.68 -7.22 -18.17
CA VAL A 44 14.73 -7.10 -19.63
C VAL A 44 13.85 -8.17 -20.26
N SER A 45 12.91 -7.73 -21.11
CA SER A 45 12.14 -8.66 -21.98
C SER A 45 12.70 -8.61 -23.38
N PHE A 46 13.16 -9.75 -23.89
CA PHE A 46 13.86 -9.86 -25.17
C PHE A 46 13.54 -11.15 -25.93
N GLU A 47 13.90 -11.17 -27.22
CA GLU A 47 13.76 -12.34 -28.09
C GLU A 47 15.03 -13.20 -27.97
N GLU A 48 14.90 -14.37 -27.35
CA GLU A 48 16.02 -15.28 -27.05
C GLU A 48 16.77 -15.78 -28.31
N LEU A 49 16.08 -15.81 -29.45
CA LEU A 49 16.69 -16.20 -30.76
C LEU A 49 17.70 -15.15 -31.27
N ASN A 50 17.52 -13.87 -30.89
CA ASN A 50 18.28 -12.78 -31.47
C ASN A 50 19.30 -12.16 -30.49
N LEU A 51 19.13 -12.40 -29.18
CA LEU A 51 19.94 -11.74 -28.16
C LEU A 51 20.28 -12.70 -27.02
N SER A 52 21.55 -12.73 -26.60
CA SER A 52 22.01 -13.53 -25.46
C SER A 52 22.10 -12.67 -24.18
N THR A 53 21.95 -13.31 -23.03
CA THR A 53 22.16 -12.72 -21.71
C THR A 53 23.52 -12.00 -21.60
N LEU A 54 24.60 -12.62 -22.11
CA LEU A 54 25.94 -12.02 -22.15
C LEU A 54 26.02 -10.72 -22.97
N SER A 55 25.22 -10.59 -24.03
CA SER A 55 25.18 -9.37 -24.83
C SER A 55 24.53 -8.20 -24.06
N ILE A 56 23.53 -8.51 -23.22
CA ILE A 56 22.88 -7.55 -22.33
C ILE A 56 23.87 -7.09 -21.25
N GLU A 57 24.54 -8.03 -20.58
CA GLU A 57 25.57 -7.73 -19.57
C GLU A 57 26.68 -6.85 -20.15
N LYS A 58 27.20 -7.19 -21.31
CA LYS A 58 28.22 -6.40 -22.01
C LYS A 58 27.74 -4.99 -22.37
N SER A 59 26.48 -4.82 -22.79
CA SER A 59 25.93 -3.49 -23.06
C SER A 59 25.89 -2.62 -21.81
N VAL A 60 25.61 -3.19 -20.64
CA VAL A 60 25.64 -2.50 -19.35
C VAL A 60 27.09 -2.17 -18.94
N GLU A 61 28.04 -3.08 -19.17
CA GLU A 61 29.47 -2.82 -18.94
C GLU A 61 30.01 -1.70 -19.84
N ASP A 62 29.63 -1.71 -21.10
CA ASP A 62 29.95 -0.65 -22.05
C ASP A 62 29.35 0.68 -21.67
N ALA A 63 28.18 0.69 -21.01
CA ALA A 63 27.59 1.88 -20.40
C ALA A 63 28.34 2.35 -19.14
N GLY A 64 29.24 1.52 -18.58
CA GLY A 64 30.06 1.90 -17.42
C GLY A 64 29.62 1.34 -16.08
N TYR A 65 28.65 0.42 -16.08
CA TYR A 65 28.09 -0.28 -14.94
C TYR A 65 28.42 -1.76 -15.04
N GLN A 66 28.04 -2.55 -14.03
CA GLN A 66 28.19 -4.01 -14.08
C GLN A 66 26.78 -4.64 -13.97
N ALA A 67 26.54 -5.70 -14.76
CA ALA A 67 25.31 -6.46 -14.69
C ALA A 67 25.63 -7.97 -14.63
N HIS A 68 24.85 -8.69 -13.84
CA HIS A 68 24.89 -10.16 -13.77
C HIS A 68 23.46 -10.68 -13.79
N ALA A 69 23.21 -11.70 -14.60
CA ALA A 69 21.90 -12.36 -14.62
C ALA A 69 21.58 -12.95 -13.26
N HIS A 70 20.35 -12.77 -12.81
CA HIS A 70 19.87 -13.36 -11.56
C HIS A 70 19.65 -14.86 -11.82
N GLU A 71 20.51 -15.72 -11.25
CA GLU A 71 20.33 -17.17 -11.36
C GLU A 71 19.05 -17.58 -10.64
N THR A 72 18.02 -17.92 -11.40
CA THR A 72 16.88 -18.69 -10.88
C THR A 72 17.40 -20.06 -10.51
N ALA A 73 17.37 -20.38 -9.22
CA ALA A 73 17.82 -21.64 -8.66
C ALA A 73 17.01 -22.83 -9.23
N SER A 74 17.50 -23.39 -10.34
CA SER A 74 17.15 -24.74 -10.80
C SER A 74 18.45 -25.50 -11.01
N SER A 75 19.14 -25.82 -9.94
CA SER A 75 19.97 -27.03 -9.74
C SER A 75 20.82 -26.86 -8.47
N THR A 76 20.56 -27.70 -7.50
CA THR A 76 21.43 -28.25 -6.45
C THR A 76 22.69 -27.45 -6.07
N ALA A 77 22.68 -27.03 -4.80
CA ALA A 77 23.80 -26.75 -3.91
C ALA A 77 24.31 -25.32 -3.78
N VAL A 78 23.91 -24.73 -2.65
CA VAL A 78 24.75 -23.93 -1.75
C VAL A 78 25.52 -22.73 -2.34
N SER A 79 24.81 -21.59 -2.39
CA SER A 79 25.36 -20.33 -1.88
C SER A 79 24.29 -19.25 -1.81
N SER A 80 23.40 -19.36 -0.84
CA SER A 80 22.57 -18.22 -0.40
C SER A 80 23.43 -17.29 0.47
N LEU A 81 24.25 -16.45 -0.15
CA LEU A 81 24.68 -15.24 0.53
C LEU A 81 23.48 -14.29 0.54
N PRO A 82 22.95 -13.93 1.71
CA PRO A 82 21.75 -13.11 1.79
C PRO A 82 22.00 -11.74 1.16
N LYS A 83 21.08 -11.24 0.34
CA LYS A 83 21.07 -9.85 -0.21
C LYS A 83 21.30 -8.78 0.88
N VAL A 84 20.99 -9.11 2.13
CA VAL A 84 21.19 -8.28 3.32
C VAL A 84 22.67 -7.94 3.53
N ASP A 85 23.59 -8.85 3.24
CA ASP A 85 25.02 -8.61 3.47
C ASP A 85 25.62 -7.56 2.53
N PHE A 86 25.16 -7.49 1.27
CA PHE A 86 25.70 -6.53 0.31
C PHE A 86 25.30 -5.09 0.66
N VAL A 87 24.04 -4.85 1.02
CA VAL A 87 23.54 -3.53 1.44
C VAL A 87 24.20 -3.07 2.73
N GLN A 88 24.40 -3.99 3.69
CA GLN A 88 25.09 -3.69 4.94
C GLN A 88 26.57 -3.40 4.72
N GLN A 89 27.24 -4.12 3.82
CA GLN A 89 28.64 -3.87 3.45
C GLN A 89 28.79 -2.50 2.78
N GLU A 90 27.92 -2.14 1.85
CA GLU A 90 27.94 -0.83 1.21
C GLU A 90 27.73 0.31 2.22
N GLN A 91 26.80 0.15 3.17
CA GLN A 91 26.59 1.12 4.25
C GLN A 91 27.81 1.21 5.17
N ALA A 92 28.46 0.10 5.51
CA ALA A 92 29.66 0.08 6.34
C ALA A 92 30.82 0.79 5.62
N GLU A 93 31.01 0.53 4.32
CA GLU A 93 32.01 1.25 3.47
C GLU A 93 31.75 2.75 3.47
N MET A 94 30.50 3.19 3.21
CA MET A 94 30.14 4.61 3.20
C MET A 94 30.36 5.27 4.57
N LYS A 95 30.02 4.58 5.66
CA LYS A 95 30.23 5.04 7.02
C LYS A 95 31.71 5.23 7.31
N MET A 96 32.56 4.27 6.93
CA MET A 96 34.01 4.36 7.09
C MET A 96 34.57 5.56 6.29
N ARG A 97 34.18 5.70 5.00
CA ARG A 97 34.61 6.82 4.14
C ARG A 97 34.25 8.18 4.75
N TRP A 98 33.03 8.30 5.29
CA TRP A 98 32.57 9.52 5.96
C TRP A 98 33.38 9.82 7.22
N TRP A 99 33.63 8.82 8.08
CA TRP A 99 34.42 9.03 9.30
C TRP A 99 35.86 9.44 8.99
N VAL A 100 36.51 8.77 8.04
CA VAL A 100 37.86 9.14 7.61
C VAL A 100 37.87 10.58 7.07
N SER A 101 36.91 10.92 6.21
CA SER A 101 36.80 12.28 5.68
C SER A 101 36.59 13.32 6.79
N LEU A 102 35.77 13.02 7.80
CA LEU A 102 35.50 13.93 8.91
C LEU A 102 36.75 14.16 9.79
N VAL A 103 37.52 13.11 10.08
CA VAL A 103 38.76 13.19 10.86
C VAL A 103 39.77 14.15 10.23
N PHE A 104 39.90 14.18 8.90
CA PHE A 104 40.80 15.08 8.20
C PHE A 104 40.16 16.44 7.88
N LEU A 105 38.84 16.51 7.71
CA LEU A 105 38.16 17.77 7.44
C LEU A 105 38.16 18.72 8.64
N VAL A 106 37.99 18.21 9.87
CA VAL A 106 37.94 19.05 11.08
C VAL A 106 39.25 19.83 11.27
N PRO A 107 40.44 19.22 11.25
CA PRO A 107 41.72 19.95 11.29
C PRO A 107 41.88 20.91 10.08
N LEU A 108 41.45 20.52 8.88
CA LEU A 108 41.50 21.38 7.70
C LEU A 108 40.69 22.66 7.88
N LEU A 109 39.43 22.54 8.36
CA LEU A 109 38.58 23.70 8.64
C LEU A 109 39.14 24.57 9.79
N TYR A 110 39.73 23.92 10.82
CA TYR A 110 40.38 24.65 11.90
C TYR A 110 41.53 25.51 11.38
N ILE A 111 42.36 24.97 10.49
CA ILE A 111 43.49 25.71 9.88
C ILE A 111 42.98 26.78 8.93
N SER A 112 41.98 26.48 8.10
CA SER A 112 41.46 27.43 7.09
C SER A 112 40.66 28.56 7.69
N MET A 113 39.76 28.26 8.65
CA MET A 113 38.75 29.21 9.17
C MET A 113 38.89 29.55 10.66
N GLY A 114 39.76 28.85 11.42
CA GLY A 114 39.86 29.01 12.87
C GLY A 114 40.21 30.43 13.31
N HIS A 115 41.00 31.17 12.54
CA HIS A 115 41.32 32.58 12.81
C HIS A 115 40.09 33.48 12.74
N MET A 116 39.15 33.23 11.84
CA MET A 116 37.91 34.00 11.71
C MET A 116 36.95 33.77 12.93
N LEU A 117 37.07 32.60 13.58
CA LEU A 117 36.30 32.25 14.74
C LEU A 117 36.95 32.63 16.07
N GLY A 118 38.11 33.31 16.04
CA GLY A 118 38.87 33.71 17.24
C GLY A 118 39.47 32.52 18.01
N LEU A 119 39.64 31.37 17.38
CA LEU A 119 40.25 30.20 17.97
C LEU A 119 41.77 30.37 18.10
N PRO A 120 42.44 29.75 19.13
CA PRO A 120 43.89 29.73 19.22
C PRO A 120 44.51 29.21 17.92
N TYR A 121 45.39 30.00 17.31
CA TYR A 121 45.93 29.70 15.99
C TYR A 121 47.44 29.48 16.06
N PRO A 122 48.01 28.37 15.54
CA PRO A 122 49.45 28.13 15.61
C PRO A 122 50.29 29.21 14.91
N HIS A 123 51.32 29.71 15.56
CA HIS A 123 52.23 30.74 15.06
C HIS A 123 52.81 30.43 13.67
N ALA A 124 52.99 29.14 13.34
CA ALA A 124 53.46 28.65 12.05
C ALA A 124 52.60 29.11 10.87
N PHE A 125 51.35 29.54 11.07
CA PHE A 125 50.39 29.91 10.05
C PHE A 125 50.06 31.41 10.03
N HIS A 126 50.61 32.23 10.96
CA HIS A 126 50.26 33.65 11.13
C HIS A 126 50.91 34.63 10.16
N SER A 127 51.97 34.23 9.46
CA SER A 127 52.77 35.16 8.65
C SER A 127 52.64 34.84 7.18
N THR A 128 52.60 35.87 6.35
CA THR A 128 52.64 35.74 4.88
C THR A 128 53.91 34.98 4.42
N ALA A 129 55.01 35.10 5.19
CA ALA A 129 56.22 34.32 4.93
C ALA A 129 56.01 32.80 5.05
N ASN A 130 55.03 32.36 5.86
CA ASN A 130 54.65 30.96 6.03
C ASN A 130 53.46 30.53 5.15
N ALA A 131 53.00 31.38 4.23
CA ALA A 131 51.85 31.09 3.39
C ALA A 131 51.99 29.78 2.58
N LEU A 132 53.21 29.41 2.23
CA LEU A 132 53.46 28.11 1.57
C LEU A 132 53.23 26.92 2.50
N VAL A 133 53.71 27.01 3.75
CA VAL A 133 53.49 25.96 4.77
C VAL A 133 52.00 25.80 5.07
N TYR A 134 51.31 26.92 5.19
CA TYR A 134 49.85 26.98 5.37
C TYR A 134 49.09 26.28 4.23
N ALA A 135 49.40 26.65 2.99
CA ALA A 135 48.74 26.10 1.81
C ALA A 135 49.07 24.60 1.60
N PHE A 136 50.35 24.21 1.81
CA PHE A 136 50.75 22.83 1.68
C PHE A 136 50.19 21.92 2.76
N THR A 137 50.01 22.42 3.98
CA THR A 137 49.36 21.67 5.08
C THR A 137 47.89 21.38 4.74
N GLN A 138 47.16 22.37 4.18
CA GLN A 138 45.78 22.17 3.73
C GLN A 138 45.69 21.14 2.59
N PHE A 139 46.63 21.17 1.65
CA PHE A 139 46.72 20.17 0.59
C PHE A 139 46.93 18.76 1.16
N LEU A 140 47.90 18.58 2.07
CA LEU A 140 48.18 17.28 2.70
C LEU A 140 46.95 16.72 3.45
N LEU A 141 46.18 17.56 4.16
CA LEU A 141 44.98 17.17 4.85
C LEU A 141 43.83 16.81 3.89
N THR A 142 43.85 17.37 2.67
CA THR A 142 42.83 17.08 1.65
C THR A 142 43.08 15.74 0.95
N LEU A 143 44.33 15.28 0.81
CA LEU A 143 44.67 14.06 0.10
C LEU A 143 43.96 12.79 0.64
N PRO A 144 43.91 12.51 1.93
CA PRO A 144 43.21 11.35 2.47
C PRO A 144 41.72 11.37 2.12
N ILE A 145 41.10 12.57 2.16
CA ILE A 145 39.67 12.76 1.81
C ILE A 145 39.43 12.41 0.34
N VAL A 146 40.29 12.87 -0.55
CA VAL A 146 40.24 12.57 -1.99
C VAL A 146 40.46 11.08 -2.24
N PHE A 147 41.43 10.47 -1.57
CA PHE A 147 41.77 9.06 -1.74
C PHE A 147 40.63 8.14 -1.35
N VAL A 148 40.03 8.37 -0.17
CA VAL A 148 38.89 7.57 0.30
C VAL A 148 37.66 7.76 -0.59
N ASN A 149 37.52 8.93 -1.20
CA ASN A 149 36.40 9.27 -2.08
C ASN A 149 36.72 9.16 -3.59
N LYS A 150 37.79 8.43 -3.96
CA LYS A 150 38.23 8.28 -5.36
C LYS A 150 37.16 7.77 -6.32
N LYS A 151 36.20 6.99 -5.83
CA LYS A 151 35.04 6.48 -6.61
C LYS A 151 34.32 7.63 -7.37
N TYR A 152 34.12 8.80 -6.74
CA TYR A 152 33.44 9.93 -7.39
C TYR A 152 34.21 10.42 -8.62
N PHE A 153 35.53 10.48 -8.55
CA PHE A 153 36.34 10.90 -9.67
C PHE A 153 36.38 9.85 -10.78
N GLN A 154 36.55 8.56 -10.39
CA GLN A 154 36.62 7.47 -11.37
C GLN A 154 35.33 7.33 -12.17
N VAL A 155 34.17 7.28 -11.47
CA VAL A 155 32.86 7.16 -12.12
C VAL A 155 32.49 8.48 -12.83
N GLY A 156 32.67 9.62 -12.16
CA GLY A 156 32.26 10.91 -12.67
C GLY A 156 32.96 11.29 -13.97
N PHE A 157 34.29 11.14 -14.07
CA PHE A 157 35.02 11.40 -15.32
C PHE A 157 34.76 10.35 -16.40
N LYS A 158 34.64 9.08 -16.03
CA LYS A 158 34.30 7.99 -16.97
C LYS A 158 32.97 8.28 -17.67
N THR A 159 31.93 8.65 -16.93
CA THR A 159 30.61 8.97 -17.49
C THR A 159 30.58 10.28 -18.25
N LEU A 160 31.35 11.29 -17.80
CA LEU A 160 31.48 12.56 -18.49
C LEU A 160 32.10 12.39 -19.89
N PHE A 161 33.22 11.65 -20.00
CA PHE A 161 33.91 11.40 -21.28
C PHE A 161 33.09 10.50 -22.22
N ARG A 162 32.12 9.75 -21.70
CA ARG A 162 31.16 8.95 -22.49
C ARG A 162 29.90 9.71 -22.89
N ALA A 163 29.90 11.05 -22.74
CA ALA A 163 28.75 11.92 -23.02
C ALA A 163 27.46 11.55 -22.28
N ALA A 164 27.61 10.94 -21.08
CA ALA A 164 26.54 10.55 -20.20
C ALA A 164 26.78 11.10 -18.76
N PRO A 165 26.96 12.43 -18.59
CA PRO A 165 27.29 13.00 -17.30
C PRO A 165 26.18 12.73 -16.28
N ASN A 166 26.61 12.36 -15.09
CA ASN A 166 25.77 12.04 -13.95
C ASN A 166 26.11 12.92 -12.74
N MET A 167 25.51 12.64 -11.59
CA MET A 167 25.79 13.32 -10.33
C MET A 167 27.28 13.27 -9.95
N ASP A 168 27.92 12.11 -10.09
CA ASP A 168 29.35 11.96 -9.76
C ASP A 168 30.23 12.80 -10.68
N SER A 169 29.78 13.09 -11.93
CA SER A 169 30.45 14.01 -12.84
C SER A 169 30.48 15.46 -12.29
N LEU A 170 29.34 15.94 -11.73
CA LEU A 170 29.25 17.27 -11.12
C LEU A 170 30.16 17.37 -9.88
N ILE A 171 30.20 16.35 -9.05
CA ILE A 171 31.04 16.27 -7.86
C ILE A 171 32.52 16.25 -8.28
N ALA A 172 32.87 15.40 -9.24
CA ALA A 172 34.25 15.27 -9.76
C ALA A 172 34.75 16.59 -10.34
N MET A 173 33.93 17.25 -11.17
CA MET A 173 34.27 18.53 -11.77
C MET A 173 34.45 19.61 -10.70
N GLY A 174 33.49 19.79 -9.79
CA GLY A 174 33.53 20.82 -8.76
C GLY A 174 34.69 20.62 -7.78
N SER A 175 34.87 19.39 -7.26
CA SER A 175 35.98 19.09 -6.34
C SER A 175 37.35 19.16 -7.04
N SER A 176 37.47 18.67 -8.28
CA SER A 176 38.74 18.76 -9.03
C SER A 176 39.11 20.20 -9.34
N ALA A 177 38.14 21.03 -9.72
CA ALA A 177 38.37 22.46 -9.99
C ALA A 177 38.92 23.18 -8.75
N ALA A 178 38.33 22.90 -7.57
CA ALA A 178 38.82 23.47 -6.30
C ALA A 178 40.24 23.01 -5.95
N ILE A 179 40.53 21.71 -6.10
CA ILE A 179 41.85 21.14 -5.76
C ILE A 179 42.92 21.60 -6.75
N VAL A 180 42.63 21.58 -8.05
CA VAL A 180 43.56 22.03 -9.10
C VAL A 180 43.89 23.51 -8.93
N TYR A 181 42.89 24.35 -8.63
CA TYR A 181 43.12 25.74 -8.31
C TYR A 181 43.99 25.91 -7.07
N GLY A 182 43.73 25.15 -5.99
CA GLY A 182 44.57 25.19 -4.78
C GLY A 182 46.03 24.82 -5.06
N VAL A 183 46.27 23.79 -5.88
CA VAL A 183 47.63 23.44 -6.33
C VAL A 183 48.26 24.58 -7.14
N PHE A 184 47.52 25.20 -8.07
CA PHE A 184 47.97 26.38 -8.79
C PHE A 184 48.32 27.53 -7.83
N ALA A 185 47.50 27.77 -6.80
CA ALA A 185 47.79 28.81 -5.80
C ALA A 185 49.09 28.52 -5.01
N ILE A 186 49.35 27.24 -4.66
CA ILE A 186 50.62 26.82 -4.02
C ILE A 186 51.81 27.23 -4.90
N TYR A 187 51.77 26.96 -6.21
CA TYR A 187 52.84 27.38 -7.12
C TYR A 187 52.99 28.90 -7.19
N LYS A 188 51.89 29.66 -7.22
CA LYS A 188 51.90 31.14 -7.21
C LYS A 188 52.46 31.70 -5.92
N ILE A 189 52.08 31.13 -4.77
CA ILE A 189 52.64 31.51 -3.46
C ILE A 189 54.13 31.25 -3.42
N GLY A 190 54.59 30.07 -3.82
CA GLY A 190 56.01 29.72 -3.86
C GLY A 190 56.84 30.66 -4.75
N TYR A 191 56.32 30.96 -5.96
CA TYR A 191 56.95 31.91 -6.86
C TYR A 191 57.03 33.32 -6.26
N ALA A 192 55.90 33.84 -5.72
CA ALA A 192 55.83 35.19 -5.14
C ALA A 192 56.74 35.34 -3.91
N LEU A 193 56.83 34.34 -3.05
CA LEU A 193 57.77 34.33 -1.90
C LEU A 193 59.23 34.36 -2.36
N GLY A 194 59.60 33.61 -3.43
CA GLY A 194 60.93 33.61 -4.01
C GLY A 194 61.33 34.94 -4.66
N HIS A 195 60.35 35.79 -5.04
CA HIS A 195 60.57 37.11 -5.64
C HIS A 195 60.27 38.28 -4.69
N ALA A 196 59.98 37.98 -3.39
CA ALA A 196 59.61 38.96 -2.37
C ALA A 196 58.29 39.73 -2.65
N GLU A 197 57.40 39.16 -3.47
CA GLU A 197 56.05 39.70 -3.76
C GLU A 197 55.08 39.30 -2.65
N MET A 198 55.21 39.92 -1.45
CA MET A 198 54.39 39.56 -0.31
C MET A 198 52.87 39.76 -0.47
N GLU A 199 52.48 40.78 -1.25
CA GLU A 199 51.07 41.07 -1.55
C GLU A 199 50.45 39.93 -2.39
N THR A 200 51.16 39.50 -3.42
CA THR A 200 50.75 38.36 -4.28
C THR A 200 50.66 37.06 -3.45
N ALA A 201 51.62 36.79 -2.60
CA ALA A 201 51.59 35.64 -1.73
C ALA A 201 50.42 35.69 -0.72
N SER A 202 50.13 36.84 -0.13
CA SER A 202 49.01 37.05 0.78
C SER A 202 47.68 36.82 0.08
N ARG A 203 47.48 37.38 -1.11
CA ARG A 203 46.25 37.21 -1.90
C ARG A 203 45.95 35.75 -2.21
N PHE A 204 46.92 34.99 -2.75
CA PHE A 204 46.70 33.57 -3.08
C PHE A 204 46.59 32.68 -1.86
N SER A 205 47.08 33.08 -0.68
CA SER A 205 46.90 32.30 0.55
C SER A 205 45.51 32.40 1.15
N GLN A 206 44.72 33.43 0.78
CA GLN A 206 43.36 33.62 1.27
C GLN A 206 42.33 32.76 0.53
N ASP A 207 42.57 32.42 -0.75
CA ASP A 207 41.63 31.71 -1.62
C ASP A 207 42.24 30.39 -2.13
N LEU A 208 42.42 29.41 -1.25
CA LEU A 208 43.02 28.10 -1.59
C LEU A 208 42.01 27.07 -2.08
N TYR A 209 40.74 27.14 -1.64
CA TYR A 209 39.63 26.23 -1.94
C TYR A 209 39.81 24.73 -1.58
N PHE A 210 40.89 24.32 -0.90
CA PHE A 210 41.09 22.95 -0.42
C PHE A 210 40.02 22.54 0.54
N GLU A 211 39.65 23.42 1.49
CA GLU A 211 38.56 23.20 2.44
C GLU A 211 37.21 23.06 1.72
N SER A 212 37.01 23.83 0.64
CA SER A 212 35.78 23.74 -0.15
C SER A 212 35.66 22.39 -0.86
N GLY A 213 36.72 21.93 -1.55
CA GLY A 213 36.75 20.62 -2.20
C GLY A 213 36.58 19.46 -1.23
N ALA A 214 37.26 19.53 -0.08
CA ALA A 214 37.18 18.52 0.97
C ALA A 214 35.79 18.47 1.64
N THR A 215 35.20 19.64 1.91
CA THR A 215 33.85 19.75 2.49
C THR A 215 32.80 19.21 1.53
N ILE A 216 32.88 19.54 0.22
CA ILE A 216 31.99 18.98 -0.80
C ILE A 216 32.02 17.46 -0.75
N LEU A 217 33.19 16.82 -0.81
CA LEU A 217 33.32 15.36 -0.78
C LEU A 217 32.78 14.74 0.51
N THR A 218 33.06 15.37 1.66
CA THR A 218 32.64 14.86 2.97
C THR A 218 31.14 14.97 3.17
N LEU A 219 30.52 16.13 2.86
CA LEU A 219 29.09 16.36 3.00
C LEU A 219 28.26 15.51 2.03
N ILE A 220 28.74 15.36 0.80
CA ILE A 220 28.08 14.48 -0.18
C ILE A 220 28.16 13.02 0.29
N THR A 221 29.31 12.58 0.82
CA THR A 221 29.43 11.23 1.37
C THR A 221 28.52 11.03 2.57
N LEU A 222 28.36 12.04 3.45
CA LEU A 222 27.36 12.03 4.51
C LEU A 222 25.94 11.92 3.97
N GLY A 223 25.61 12.74 2.98
CA GLY A 223 24.29 12.70 2.33
C GLY A 223 23.97 11.31 1.76
N LYS A 224 24.91 10.71 1.03
CA LYS A 224 24.76 9.35 0.49
C LYS A 224 24.68 8.27 1.59
N TYR A 225 25.42 8.41 2.68
CA TYR A 225 25.31 7.50 3.82
C TYR A 225 23.94 7.59 4.49
N LEU A 226 23.44 8.81 4.73
CA LEU A 226 22.10 9.02 5.31
C LEU A 226 21.00 8.51 4.37
N GLU A 227 21.16 8.70 3.07
CA GLU A 227 20.30 8.14 2.03
C GLU A 227 20.27 6.62 2.07
N ALA A 228 21.43 5.95 2.06
CA ALA A 228 21.52 4.49 2.11
C ALA A 228 20.91 3.92 3.41
N LYS A 229 21.17 4.58 4.55
CA LYS A 229 20.57 4.24 5.84
C LYS A 229 19.04 4.41 5.85
N SER A 230 18.53 5.41 5.16
CA SER A 230 17.09 5.66 5.08
C SER A 230 16.40 4.69 4.12
N LYS A 231 17.08 4.32 3.03
CA LYS A 231 16.61 3.27 2.10
C LYS A 231 16.43 1.94 2.81
N SER A 232 17.36 1.52 3.67
CA SER A 232 17.22 0.26 4.40
C SER A 232 16.00 0.24 5.31
N ARG A 233 15.65 1.37 5.93
CA ARG A 233 14.44 1.48 6.75
C ARG A 233 13.14 1.39 5.94
N THR A 234 13.15 1.70 4.66
CA THR A 234 11.98 1.57 3.81
C THR A 234 11.74 0.12 3.35
N SER A 235 12.78 -0.71 3.34
CA SER A 235 12.68 -2.16 3.10
C SER A 235 12.22 -2.95 4.34
N ASP A 236 12.13 -2.32 5.52
CA ASP A 236 11.76 -3.01 6.76
C ASP A 236 10.40 -3.72 6.68
N ALA A 237 9.44 -3.19 5.88
CA ALA A 237 8.14 -3.82 5.69
C ALA A 237 8.25 -5.18 4.98
N ILE A 238 9.05 -5.27 3.92
CA ILE A 238 9.30 -6.52 3.19
C ILE A 238 10.08 -7.50 4.08
N THR A 239 11.11 -7.00 4.78
CA THR A 239 11.90 -7.82 5.71
C THR A 239 11.03 -8.40 6.83
N ARG A 240 10.08 -7.63 7.37
CA ARG A 240 9.14 -8.14 8.37
C ARG A 240 8.24 -9.23 7.84
N LEU A 241 7.78 -9.15 6.58
CA LEU A 241 7.02 -10.22 5.95
C LEU A 241 7.88 -11.48 5.80
N MET A 242 9.15 -11.33 5.40
CA MET A 242 10.09 -12.46 5.32
C MET A 242 10.38 -13.09 6.69
N ASP A 243 10.45 -12.28 7.75
CA ASP A 243 10.71 -12.75 9.13
C ASP A 243 9.51 -13.51 9.74
N LEU A 244 8.32 -13.47 9.13
CA LEU A 244 7.15 -14.25 9.56
C LEU A 244 7.28 -15.73 9.26
N ALA A 245 8.03 -16.10 8.21
CA ALA A 245 8.24 -17.50 7.84
C ALA A 245 9.14 -18.20 8.86
N PRO A 246 8.73 -19.36 9.42
CA PRO A 246 9.61 -20.16 10.25
C PRO A 246 10.76 -20.73 9.42
N LYS A 247 11.93 -20.92 10.03
CA LYS A 247 13.11 -21.46 9.34
C LYS A 247 13.14 -22.98 9.30
N THR A 248 12.42 -23.63 10.21
CA THR A 248 12.34 -25.10 10.32
C THR A 248 10.89 -25.55 10.37
N ALA A 249 10.65 -26.78 9.98
CA ALA A 249 9.37 -27.47 10.04
C ALA A 249 9.56 -28.85 10.69
N VAL A 250 8.58 -29.28 11.50
CA VAL A 250 8.53 -30.64 12.04
C VAL A 250 7.66 -31.48 11.11
N VAL A 251 8.26 -32.43 10.44
CA VAL A 251 7.55 -33.33 9.49
C VAL A 251 7.48 -34.75 10.04
N LEU A 252 6.39 -35.43 9.73
CA LEU A 252 6.22 -36.85 10.06
C LEU A 252 6.64 -37.71 8.84
N ARG A 253 7.83 -38.29 8.89
CA ARG A 253 8.30 -39.21 7.86
C ARG A 253 8.58 -40.56 8.50
N ASN A 254 8.08 -41.65 7.89
CA ASN A 254 8.20 -43.03 8.42
C ASN A 254 7.72 -43.16 9.88
N ASN A 255 6.70 -42.40 10.26
CA ASN A 255 6.13 -42.37 11.62
C ASN A 255 7.06 -41.77 12.70
N GLU A 256 8.12 -41.02 12.30
CA GLU A 256 9.02 -40.31 13.20
C GLU A 256 8.91 -38.80 12.94
N GLU A 257 8.87 -38.01 14.05
CA GLU A 257 8.94 -36.55 13.99
C GLU A 257 10.37 -36.11 13.70
N ILE A 258 10.60 -35.48 12.55
CA ILE A 258 11.92 -34.99 12.14
C ILE A 258 11.82 -33.48 11.92
N GLU A 259 12.69 -32.72 12.57
CA GLU A 259 12.82 -31.29 12.31
C GLU A 259 13.77 -31.07 11.11
N ILE A 260 13.25 -30.41 10.08
CA ILE A 260 14.01 -30.12 8.85
C ILE A 260 13.91 -28.62 8.52
N PRO A 261 14.89 -28.05 7.75
CA PRO A 261 14.73 -26.74 7.15
C PRO A 261 13.46 -26.67 6.30
N VAL A 262 12.75 -25.53 6.33
CA VAL A 262 11.47 -25.39 5.62
C VAL A 262 11.61 -25.58 4.11
N GLU A 263 12.79 -25.28 3.55
CA GLU A 263 13.10 -25.45 2.13
C GLU A 263 13.16 -26.93 1.70
N GLN A 264 13.25 -27.87 2.66
CA GLN A 264 13.29 -29.32 2.40
C GLN A 264 11.93 -29.99 2.57
N VAL A 265 10.88 -29.22 2.88
CA VAL A 265 9.50 -29.74 2.92
C VAL A 265 9.00 -29.93 1.49
N LEU A 266 8.39 -31.09 1.23
CA LEU A 266 7.84 -31.45 -0.08
C LEU A 266 6.32 -31.42 -0.05
N VAL A 267 5.71 -31.21 -1.22
CA VAL A 267 4.26 -31.33 -1.38
C VAL A 267 3.84 -32.74 -0.98
N GLY A 268 2.84 -32.86 -0.11
CA GLY A 268 2.34 -34.11 0.43
C GLY A 268 2.95 -34.53 1.79
N ASP A 269 4.01 -33.86 2.27
CA ASP A 269 4.53 -34.10 3.61
C ASP A 269 3.48 -33.76 4.68
N ILE A 270 3.45 -34.55 5.74
CA ILE A 270 2.63 -34.29 6.92
C ILE A 270 3.45 -33.44 7.90
N VAL A 271 2.99 -32.23 8.13
CA VAL A 271 3.66 -31.26 9.01
C VAL A 271 2.89 -31.11 10.30
N ILE A 272 3.60 -31.13 11.43
CA ILE A 272 3.03 -31.00 12.78
C ILE A 272 3.19 -29.56 13.23
N VAL A 273 2.07 -28.93 13.66
CA VAL A 273 2.08 -27.55 14.17
C VAL A 273 1.55 -27.55 15.61
N LYS A 274 2.44 -27.24 16.56
CA LYS A 274 2.13 -27.19 17.97
C LYS A 274 1.66 -25.79 18.40
N PRO A 275 0.95 -25.63 19.52
CA PRO A 275 0.54 -24.31 20.02
C PRO A 275 1.72 -23.33 20.13
N GLY A 276 1.52 -22.10 19.68
CA GLY A 276 2.55 -21.07 19.68
C GLY A 276 3.54 -21.14 18.51
N GLN A 277 3.42 -22.12 17.62
CA GLN A 277 4.24 -22.21 16.42
C GLN A 277 3.59 -21.53 15.21
N SER A 278 4.41 -20.99 14.33
CA SER A 278 3.98 -20.51 13.02
C SER A 278 3.88 -21.68 12.04
N VAL A 279 2.88 -21.66 11.17
CA VAL A 279 2.66 -22.65 10.10
C VAL A 279 3.76 -22.51 9.05
N PRO A 280 4.56 -23.55 8.74
CA PRO A 280 5.72 -23.39 7.87
C PRO A 280 5.39 -23.35 6.37
N VAL A 281 4.35 -24.03 5.93
CA VAL A 281 3.93 -24.16 4.52
C VAL A 281 2.41 -24.14 4.41
N ASP A 282 1.87 -23.85 3.22
CA ASP A 282 0.41 -23.91 3.02
C ASP A 282 -0.04 -25.38 2.96
N GLY A 283 -1.19 -25.67 3.56
CA GLY A 283 -1.70 -27.03 3.56
C GLY A 283 -3.14 -27.15 4.05
N ILE A 284 -3.61 -28.39 4.06
CA ILE A 284 -4.96 -28.77 4.54
C ILE A 284 -4.81 -29.56 5.84
N ILE A 285 -5.60 -29.22 6.84
CA ILE A 285 -5.59 -29.93 8.13
C ILE A 285 -6.08 -31.38 7.93
N GLU A 286 -5.25 -32.34 8.32
CA GLU A 286 -5.62 -33.77 8.32
C GLU A 286 -6.16 -34.26 9.66
N THR A 287 -5.57 -33.79 10.75
CA THR A 287 -6.00 -34.17 12.10
C THR A 287 -5.88 -33.01 13.05
N GLY A 288 -6.77 -33.01 14.06
CA GLY A 288 -6.78 -31.95 15.06
C GLY A 288 -7.62 -30.75 14.67
N ASN A 289 -7.63 -29.76 15.55
CA ASN A 289 -8.27 -28.47 15.35
C ASN A 289 -7.54 -27.42 16.16
N SER A 290 -7.67 -26.16 15.74
CA SER A 290 -7.04 -25.03 16.45
C SER A 290 -7.68 -23.70 16.07
N SER A 291 -7.46 -22.68 16.92
CA SER A 291 -7.64 -21.30 16.54
C SER A 291 -6.32 -20.76 15.96
N VAL A 292 -6.36 -20.37 14.70
CA VAL A 292 -5.19 -19.92 13.93
C VAL A 292 -5.32 -18.42 13.68
N ASP A 293 -4.27 -17.68 14.04
CA ASP A 293 -4.18 -16.23 13.81
C ASP A 293 -3.53 -15.99 12.44
N GLU A 294 -4.33 -15.56 11.50
CA GLU A 294 -3.92 -15.23 10.12
C GLU A 294 -3.67 -13.72 9.93
N SER A 295 -3.68 -12.94 11.02
CA SER A 295 -3.61 -11.47 10.98
C SER A 295 -2.37 -10.91 10.26
N ALA A 296 -1.28 -11.65 10.29
CA ALA A 296 -0.04 -11.27 9.61
C ALA A 296 -0.17 -11.23 8.08
N LEU A 297 -1.06 -12.04 7.50
CA LEU A 297 -1.32 -12.13 6.06
C LEU A 297 -2.60 -11.43 5.66
N THR A 298 -3.67 -11.64 6.42
CA THR A 298 -5.00 -11.11 6.10
C THR A 298 -5.25 -9.74 6.72
N GLY A 299 -4.55 -9.39 7.80
CA GLY A 299 -4.81 -8.19 8.60
C GLY A 299 -6.05 -8.31 9.51
N GLU A 300 -6.67 -9.49 9.61
CA GLU A 300 -7.79 -9.74 10.54
C GLU A 300 -7.27 -10.04 11.95
N SER A 301 -7.73 -9.28 12.94
CA SER A 301 -7.21 -9.39 14.31
C SER A 301 -7.75 -10.59 15.11
N MET A 302 -8.83 -11.23 14.65
CA MET A 302 -9.46 -12.35 15.34
C MET A 302 -8.94 -13.67 14.81
N PRO A 303 -8.45 -14.59 15.68
CA PRO A 303 -8.09 -15.93 15.26
C PRO A 303 -9.28 -16.69 14.69
N VAL A 304 -9.07 -17.40 13.59
CA VAL A 304 -10.09 -18.22 12.92
C VAL A 304 -9.99 -19.64 13.43
N PHE A 305 -11.13 -20.23 13.80
CA PHE A 305 -11.18 -21.64 14.18
C PHE A 305 -11.05 -22.49 12.92
N LYS A 306 -10.07 -23.41 12.90
CA LYS A 306 -9.77 -24.33 11.81
C LYS A 306 -9.88 -25.77 12.29
N GLN A 307 -10.46 -26.62 11.46
CA GLN A 307 -10.69 -28.04 11.72
C GLN A 307 -10.23 -28.89 10.53
N MET A 308 -10.38 -30.20 10.66
CA MET A 308 -10.03 -31.16 9.60
C MET A 308 -10.72 -30.81 8.28
N GLY A 309 -9.95 -30.75 7.22
CA GLY A 309 -10.38 -30.32 5.88
C GLY A 309 -10.19 -28.84 5.57
N ASP A 310 -9.93 -28.00 6.56
CA ASP A 310 -9.71 -26.57 6.35
C ASP A 310 -8.29 -26.27 5.86
N THR A 311 -8.18 -25.25 5.02
CA THR A 311 -6.88 -24.75 4.55
C THR A 311 -6.25 -23.83 5.58
N VAL A 312 -4.94 -23.96 5.80
CA VAL A 312 -4.10 -23.06 6.58
C VAL A 312 -2.97 -22.52 5.75
N LEU A 313 -2.63 -21.27 5.99
CA LEU A 313 -1.61 -20.53 5.24
C LEU A 313 -0.28 -20.50 6.00
N SER A 314 0.83 -20.54 5.27
CA SER A 314 2.16 -20.32 5.83
C SER A 314 2.26 -18.98 6.57
N ALA A 315 3.11 -18.91 7.60
CA ALA A 315 3.26 -17.76 8.51
C ALA A 315 2.07 -17.43 9.41
N SER A 316 0.95 -18.17 9.32
CA SER A 316 -0.14 -18.06 10.31
C SER A 316 0.32 -18.62 11.66
N MET A 317 -0.16 -18.03 12.76
CA MET A 317 0.24 -18.41 14.12
C MET A 317 -0.79 -19.34 14.76
N ASN A 318 -0.39 -20.54 15.13
CA ASN A 318 -1.23 -21.46 15.90
C ASN A 318 -1.37 -20.97 17.35
N LYS A 319 -2.57 -20.58 17.78
CA LYS A 319 -2.83 -20.06 19.15
C LYS A 319 -3.17 -21.14 20.18
N SER A 320 -3.95 -22.15 19.78
CA SER A 320 -4.43 -23.18 20.71
C SER A 320 -4.61 -24.52 19.98
N GLY A 321 -4.47 -25.61 20.70
CA GLY A 321 -4.56 -26.94 20.09
C GLY A 321 -3.30 -27.32 19.30
N SER A 322 -3.28 -28.56 18.83
CA SER A 322 -2.24 -29.10 17.94
C SER A 322 -2.92 -29.75 16.75
N PHE A 323 -2.38 -29.53 15.58
CA PHE A 323 -2.90 -30.14 14.37
C PHE A 323 -1.77 -30.64 13.46
N THR A 324 -2.10 -31.56 12.58
CA THR A 324 -1.24 -31.95 11.47
C THR A 324 -1.87 -31.45 10.19
N LEU A 325 -1.04 -30.96 9.28
CA LEU A 325 -1.47 -30.53 7.96
C LEU A 325 -0.71 -31.30 6.88
N ARG A 326 -1.36 -31.57 5.75
CA ARG A 326 -0.72 -32.05 4.52
C ARG A 326 -0.29 -30.85 3.70
N ALA A 327 1.00 -30.72 3.42
CA ALA A 327 1.56 -29.66 2.62
C ALA A 327 1.00 -29.69 1.18
N THR A 328 0.41 -28.56 0.74
CA THR A 328 -0.15 -28.40 -0.61
C THR A 328 0.70 -27.48 -1.48
N LYS A 329 1.25 -26.40 -0.88
CA LYS A 329 2.19 -25.47 -1.55
C LYS A 329 3.42 -25.30 -0.66
N VAL A 330 4.61 -25.37 -1.26
CA VAL A 330 5.90 -25.32 -0.55
C VAL A 330 6.88 -24.35 -1.23
N GLY A 331 7.87 -23.86 -0.48
CA GLY A 331 8.90 -22.99 -1.03
C GLY A 331 8.33 -21.70 -1.64
N ASN A 332 8.66 -21.43 -2.90
CA ASN A 332 8.22 -20.23 -3.61
C ASN A 332 6.73 -20.22 -3.96
N ASP A 333 6.07 -21.38 -3.92
CA ASP A 333 4.65 -21.49 -4.26
C ASP A 333 3.74 -21.18 -3.06
N THR A 334 4.30 -21.00 -1.85
CA THR A 334 3.50 -20.64 -0.68
C THR A 334 2.87 -19.26 -0.84
N THR A 335 1.70 -19.05 -0.25
CA THR A 335 0.98 -17.78 -0.29
C THR A 335 1.86 -16.62 0.24
N LEU A 336 2.62 -16.83 1.32
CA LEU A 336 3.55 -15.82 1.81
C LEU A 336 4.64 -15.48 0.79
N ALA A 337 5.25 -16.49 0.13
CA ALA A 337 6.27 -16.25 -0.88
C ALA A 337 5.72 -15.46 -2.07
N GLN A 338 4.51 -15.78 -2.53
CA GLN A 338 3.82 -15.04 -3.60
C GLN A 338 3.51 -13.58 -3.18
N ILE A 339 3.10 -13.35 -1.93
CA ILE A 339 2.90 -11.99 -1.40
C ILE A 339 4.22 -11.21 -1.44
N ILE A 340 5.32 -11.81 -0.98
CA ILE A 340 6.65 -11.17 -0.98
C ILE A 340 7.06 -10.84 -2.41
N GLU A 341 6.91 -11.76 -3.36
CA GLU A 341 7.22 -11.56 -4.77
C GLU A 341 6.41 -10.41 -5.38
N LEU A 342 5.09 -10.37 -5.15
CA LEU A 342 4.23 -9.29 -5.61
C LEU A 342 4.65 -7.91 -5.06
N VAL A 343 5.04 -7.83 -3.79
CA VAL A 343 5.51 -6.57 -3.18
C VAL A 343 6.89 -6.17 -3.72
N GLU A 344 7.78 -7.14 -3.97
CA GLU A 344 9.08 -6.88 -4.62
C GLU A 344 8.88 -6.39 -6.06
N ASP A 345 8.01 -7.00 -6.83
CA ASP A 345 7.72 -6.62 -8.21
C ASP A 345 7.06 -5.26 -8.29
N ALA A 346 6.09 -4.96 -7.42
CA ALA A 346 5.51 -3.63 -7.30
C ALA A 346 6.57 -2.57 -7.01
N SER A 347 7.47 -2.86 -6.06
CA SER A 347 8.55 -1.97 -5.66
C SER A 347 9.62 -1.81 -6.77
N SER A 348 9.81 -2.84 -7.60
CA SER A 348 10.75 -2.82 -8.72
C SER A 348 10.20 -2.17 -9.98
N SER A 349 8.90 -2.10 -10.14
CA SER A 349 8.24 -1.50 -11.30
C SER A 349 8.34 0.04 -11.29
N LYS A 350 8.24 0.66 -12.46
CA LYS A 350 8.31 2.12 -12.62
C LYS A 350 6.96 2.73 -12.98
N ALA A 351 6.47 3.58 -12.11
CA ALA A 351 5.32 4.44 -12.42
C ALA A 351 5.63 5.44 -13.55
N PRO A 352 4.64 5.86 -14.36
CA PRO A 352 4.80 6.91 -15.39
C PRO A 352 5.44 8.20 -14.86
N ILE A 353 5.08 8.63 -13.65
CA ILE A 353 5.67 9.81 -13.00
C ILE A 353 7.19 9.63 -12.72
N SER A 354 7.65 8.41 -12.42
CA SER A 354 9.09 8.10 -12.28
C SER A 354 9.82 8.24 -13.60
N ARG A 355 9.26 7.69 -14.69
CA ARG A 355 9.85 7.76 -16.03
C ARG A 355 10.02 9.23 -16.48
N MET A 356 9.07 10.10 -16.13
CA MET A 356 9.16 11.53 -16.41
C MET A 356 10.28 12.20 -15.60
N ALA A 357 10.40 11.87 -14.31
CA ALA A 357 11.48 12.40 -13.45
C ALA A 357 12.87 11.98 -13.96
N ASP A 358 13.03 10.72 -14.41
CA ASP A 358 14.28 10.22 -14.97
C ASP A 358 14.67 10.98 -16.26
N LYS A 359 13.72 11.24 -17.18
CA LYS A 359 13.94 12.04 -18.38
C LYS A 359 14.40 13.47 -18.06
N ILE A 360 13.76 14.11 -17.08
CA ILE A 360 14.15 15.45 -16.63
C ILE A 360 15.58 15.41 -16.08
N SER A 361 15.92 14.41 -15.24
CA SER A 361 17.28 14.25 -14.68
C SER A 361 18.36 14.11 -15.76
N ALA A 362 18.09 13.39 -16.82
CA ALA A 362 19.04 13.18 -17.90
C ALA A 362 19.40 14.47 -18.66
N ILE A 363 18.45 15.41 -18.77
CA ILE A 363 18.65 16.70 -19.42
C ILE A 363 19.27 17.71 -18.44
N PHE A 364 18.92 17.62 -17.18
CA PHE A 364 19.26 18.59 -16.15
C PHE A 364 20.78 18.73 -15.96
N VAL A 365 21.51 17.61 -15.87
CA VAL A 365 22.96 17.62 -15.62
C VAL A 365 23.74 18.33 -16.73
N PRO A 366 23.58 18.04 -18.04
CA PRO A 366 24.18 18.82 -19.12
C PRO A 366 23.86 20.31 -19.07
N VAL A 367 22.60 20.67 -18.79
CA VAL A 367 22.16 22.07 -18.69
C VAL A 367 22.88 22.80 -17.56
N VAL A 368 23.04 22.17 -16.42
CA VAL A 368 23.76 22.72 -15.26
C VAL A 368 25.23 22.96 -15.57
N ILE A 369 25.89 22.04 -16.25
CA ILE A 369 27.28 22.22 -16.72
C ILE A 369 27.34 23.43 -17.61
N GLY A 370 26.41 23.61 -18.55
CA GLY A 370 26.30 24.79 -19.40
C GLY A 370 26.11 26.09 -18.61
N ILE A 371 25.23 26.11 -17.62
CA ILE A 371 24.99 27.26 -16.73
C ILE A 371 26.27 27.62 -15.95
N SER A 372 26.97 26.61 -15.42
CA SER A 372 28.22 26.83 -14.69
C SER A 372 29.28 27.49 -15.57
N LEU A 373 29.50 26.95 -16.76
CA LEU A 373 30.47 27.53 -17.73
C LEU A 373 30.08 28.95 -18.18
N LEU A 374 28.79 29.16 -18.44
CA LEU A 374 28.24 30.47 -18.77
C LEU A 374 28.45 31.45 -17.63
N SER A 375 28.17 31.05 -16.39
CA SER A 375 28.36 31.92 -15.21
C SER A 375 29.84 32.31 -15.04
N ILE A 376 30.79 31.38 -15.18
CA ILE A 376 32.21 31.65 -15.15
C ILE A 376 32.58 32.67 -16.21
N THR A 377 32.14 32.45 -17.46
CA THR A 377 32.44 33.31 -18.58
C THR A 377 31.89 34.72 -18.38
N VAL A 378 30.63 34.85 -17.94
CA VAL A 378 30.00 36.17 -17.70
C VAL A 378 30.74 36.95 -16.63
N TRP A 379 31.06 36.33 -15.47
CA TRP A 379 31.78 37.01 -14.40
C TRP A 379 33.19 37.44 -14.79
N MET A 380 33.90 36.61 -15.61
CA MET A 380 35.19 37.03 -16.18
C MET A 380 35.08 38.22 -17.14
N LEU A 381 34.04 38.23 -18.01
CA LEU A 381 33.76 39.34 -18.91
C LEU A 381 33.38 40.65 -18.19
N LEU A 382 32.76 40.52 -16.99
CA LEU A 382 32.47 41.67 -16.11
C LEU A 382 33.71 42.19 -15.35
N GLY A 383 34.89 41.60 -15.58
CA GLY A 383 36.18 42.05 -15.01
C GLY A 383 36.47 41.49 -13.60
N TYR A 384 35.70 40.52 -13.12
CA TYR A 384 36.02 39.85 -11.86
C TYR A 384 37.16 38.83 -12.00
N PRO A 385 37.95 38.61 -10.94
CA PRO A 385 39.10 37.73 -11.03
C PRO A 385 38.66 36.26 -11.23
N PHE A 386 39.55 35.44 -11.80
CA PHE A 386 39.25 34.04 -12.15
C PHE A 386 38.83 33.20 -10.95
N ASP A 387 39.45 33.38 -9.77
CA ASP A 387 39.11 32.71 -8.50
C ASP A 387 37.65 32.96 -8.09
N PHE A 388 37.18 34.21 -8.21
CA PHE A 388 35.80 34.57 -7.96
C PHE A 388 34.86 33.87 -8.95
N ALA A 389 35.12 33.97 -10.24
CA ALA A 389 34.30 33.35 -11.29
C ALA A 389 34.25 31.79 -11.12
N LEU A 390 35.41 31.19 -10.82
CA LEU A 390 35.54 29.78 -10.61
C LEU A 390 34.70 29.31 -9.39
N SER A 391 34.75 30.07 -8.28
CA SER A 391 33.96 29.70 -7.08
C SER A 391 32.45 29.73 -7.34
N ILE A 392 31.98 30.67 -8.18
CA ILE A 392 30.58 30.72 -8.65
C ILE A 392 30.26 29.48 -9.48
N GLY A 393 31.12 29.12 -10.45
CA GLY A 393 30.92 27.92 -11.25
C GLY A 393 30.85 26.64 -10.41
N ILE A 394 31.75 26.50 -9.44
CA ILE A 394 31.76 25.35 -8.51
C ILE A 394 30.46 25.34 -7.68
N ALA A 395 30.02 26.51 -7.15
CA ALA A 395 28.78 26.58 -6.39
C ALA A 395 27.56 26.15 -7.22
N VAL A 396 27.49 26.56 -8.51
CA VAL A 396 26.45 26.13 -9.45
C VAL A 396 26.45 24.60 -9.64
N LEU A 397 27.65 24.02 -9.91
CA LEU A 397 27.76 22.56 -10.10
C LEU A 397 27.31 21.78 -8.86
N VAL A 398 27.67 22.24 -7.67
CA VAL A 398 27.40 21.54 -6.41
C VAL A 398 25.94 21.66 -5.99
N ILE A 399 25.34 22.86 -6.01
CA ILE A 399 23.95 23.06 -5.59
C ILE A 399 22.96 22.32 -6.48
N SER A 400 23.32 22.11 -7.73
CA SER A 400 22.43 21.58 -8.76
C SER A 400 22.36 20.06 -8.80
N CYS A 401 22.85 19.36 -7.79
CA CYS A 401 22.72 17.91 -7.77
C CYS A 401 21.25 17.47 -7.66
N PRO A 402 20.69 16.69 -8.59
CA PRO A 402 19.31 16.21 -8.52
C PRO A 402 19.18 14.95 -7.67
N CYS A 403 19.95 14.82 -6.57
CA CYS A 403 20.02 13.62 -5.74
C CYS A 403 18.67 13.21 -5.20
N ALA A 404 17.90 14.17 -4.68
CA ALA A 404 16.59 13.93 -4.11
C ALA A 404 15.54 13.51 -5.14
N LEU A 405 15.69 13.93 -6.42
CA LEU A 405 14.73 13.62 -7.49
C LEU A 405 14.65 12.12 -7.78
N GLY A 406 15.79 11.43 -7.78
CA GLY A 406 15.85 9.99 -8.03
C GLY A 406 15.20 9.14 -6.95
N LEU A 407 15.00 9.69 -5.74
CA LEU A 407 14.39 9.01 -4.61
C LEU A 407 12.93 9.38 -4.38
N ALA A 408 12.52 10.53 -4.93
CA ALA A 408 11.23 11.14 -4.64
C ALA A 408 10.05 10.20 -4.89
N THR A 409 10.08 9.41 -5.96
CA THR A 409 9.03 8.48 -6.35
C THR A 409 9.25 7.07 -5.79
N PRO A 410 10.41 6.42 -5.99
CA PRO A 410 10.57 5.01 -5.62
C PRO A 410 10.39 4.76 -4.12
N VAL A 411 10.91 5.66 -3.27
CA VAL A 411 10.78 5.50 -1.80
C VAL A 411 9.31 5.60 -1.36
N ALA A 412 8.54 6.53 -1.94
CA ALA A 412 7.12 6.67 -1.60
C ALA A 412 6.30 5.46 -2.07
N ILE A 413 6.61 4.90 -3.25
CA ILE A 413 5.98 3.69 -3.78
C ILE A 413 6.28 2.51 -2.85
N MET A 414 7.56 2.27 -2.52
CA MET A 414 7.98 1.16 -1.67
C MET A 414 7.31 1.22 -0.28
N VAL A 415 7.27 2.40 0.35
CA VAL A 415 6.58 2.56 1.64
C VAL A 415 5.07 2.37 1.48
N GLY A 416 4.50 2.85 0.37
CA GLY A 416 3.07 2.73 0.09
C GLY A 416 2.65 1.29 -0.18
N THR A 417 3.35 0.55 -1.04
CA THR A 417 3.06 -0.86 -1.34
C THR A 417 3.29 -1.75 -0.12
N GLY A 418 4.38 -1.52 0.63
CA GLY A 418 4.63 -2.22 1.89
C GLY A 418 3.52 -1.96 2.92
N LYS A 419 3.03 -0.71 3.01
CA LYS A 419 1.91 -0.38 3.91
C LYS A 419 0.59 -1.00 3.44
N GLY A 420 0.37 -1.11 2.13
CA GLY A 420 -0.74 -1.86 1.55
C GLY A 420 -0.69 -3.33 1.97
N ALA A 421 0.45 -3.99 1.78
CA ALA A 421 0.66 -5.40 2.12
C ALA A 421 0.44 -5.69 3.62
N GLU A 422 0.89 -4.81 4.52
CA GLU A 422 0.59 -4.92 5.97
C GLU A 422 -0.93 -4.96 6.28
N HIS A 423 -1.76 -4.49 5.36
CA HIS A 423 -3.22 -4.47 5.50
C HIS A 423 -3.91 -5.45 4.55
N GLY A 424 -3.19 -6.42 4.00
CA GLY A 424 -3.75 -7.40 3.07
C GLY A 424 -4.12 -6.83 1.69
N ILE A 425 -3.55 -5.69 1.30
CA ILE A 425 -3.75 -5.05 0.00
C ILE A 425 -2.48 -5.24 -0.83
N LEU A 426 -2.51 -6.15 -1.79
CA LEU A 426 -1.39 -6.48 -2.65
C LEU A 426 -1.50 -5.72 -3.98
N ILE A 427 -0.58 -4.80 -4.20
CA ILE A 427 -0.52 -3.97 -5.42
C ILE A 427 0.57 -4.54 -6.31
N LYS A 428 0.26 -4.97 -7.53
CA LYS A 428 1.22 -5.65 -8.42
C LYS A 428 2.24 -4.72 -9.08
N SER A 429 1.91 -3.44 -9.24
CA SER A 429 2.83 -2.51 -9.90
C SER A 429 2.69 -1.08 -9.42
N ALA A 430 3.76 -0.31 -9.58
CA ALA A 430 3.74 1.14 -9.34
C ALA A 430 2.81 1.87 -10.32
N GLU A 431 2.57 1.31 -11.51
CA GLU A 431 1.64 1.83 -12.49
C GLU A 431 0.19 1.67 -12.03
N SER A 432 -0.16 0.49 -11.48
CA SER A 432 -1.46 0.23 -10.86
C SER A 432 -1.70 1.16 -9.65
N LEU A 433 -0.66 1.37 -8.83
CA LEU A 433 -0.72 2.33 -7.71
C LEU A 433 -0.94 3.77 -8.21
N GLU A 434 -0.28 4.19 -9.31
CA GLU A 434 -0.51 5.51 -9.91
C GLU A 434 -1.89 5.58 -10.57
N MET A 435 -2.36 4.51 -11.22
CA MET A 435 -3.66 4.47 -11.87
C MET A 435 -4.81 4.61 -10.86
N ALA A 436 -4.68 3.96 -9.70
CA ALA A 436 -5.71 3.96 -8.65
C ALA A 436 -6.13 5.36 -8.18
N HIS A 437 -5.23 6.36 -8.20
CA HIS A 437 -5.61 7.73 -7.83
C HIS A 437 -6.36 8.51 -8.92
N LYS A 438 -6.34 8.03 -10.17
CA LYS A 438 -6.98 8.66 -11.33
C LYS A 438 -8.41 8.17 -11.55
N ILE A 439 -8.79 7.09 -10.87
CA ILE A 439 -10.12 6.49 -10.99
C ILE A 439 -11.20 7.51 -10.66
N ASP A 440 -12.22 7.58 -11.50
CA ASP A 440 -13.44 8.39 -11.34
C ASP A 440 -14.71 7.55 -11.24
N THR A 441 -14.67 6.29 -11.70
CA THR A 441 -15.81 5.37 -11.72
C THR A 441 -15.38 4.01 -11.16
N VAL A 442 -16.13 3.49 -10.19
CA VAL A 442 -15.94 2.15 -9.63
C VAL A 442 -17.11 1.27 -10.05
N VAL A 443 -16.82 0.20 -10.74
CA VAL A 443 -17.78 -0.84 -11.14
C VAL A 443 -17.62 -2.01 -10.16
N LEU A 444 -18.70 -2.40 -9.52
CA LEU A 444 -18.75 -3.45 -8.51
C LEU A 444 -19.56 -4.62 -9.05
N ASP A 445 -18.97 -5.80 -9.06
CA ASP A 445 -19.78 -7.01 -9.23
C ASP A 445 -20.72 -7.19 -8.03
N LYS A 446 -21.82 -7.89 -8.22
CA LYS A 446 -22.75 -8.20 -7.12
C LYS A 446 -22.27 -9.37 -6.29
N THR A 447 -22.14 -10.54 -6.91
CA THR A 447 -21.99 -11.83 -6.23
C THR A 447 -20.56 -12.01 -5.67
N GLY A 448 -20.41 -12.33 -4.39
CA GLY A 448 -19.10 -12.47 -3.75
C GLY A 448 -18.37 -11.14 -3.48
N THR A 449 -18.78 -10.02 -4.13
CA THR A 449 -18.20 -8.68 -3.97
C THR A 449 -19.05 -7.80 -3.06
N LEU A 450 -20.27 -7.46 -3.47
CA LEU A 450 -21.24 -6.74 -2.65
C LEU A 450 -21.97 -7.64 -1.67
N THR A 451 -22.12 -8.91 -2.03
CA THR A 451 -22.79 -9.96 -1.26
C THR A 451 -21.78 -10.98 -0.77
N GLU A 452 -22.19 -11.87 0.12
CA GLU A 452 -21.33 -12.94 0.67
C GLU A 452 -21.00 -14.01 -0.37
N GLY A 453 -21.73 -14.08 -1.49
CA GLY A 453 -21.59 -15.09 -2.54
C GLY A 453 -22.09 -16.48 -2.14
N LYS A 454 -22.67 -16.61 -0.97
CA LYS A 454 -23.27 -17.83 -0.43
C LYS A 454 -24.71 -17.55 -0.09
N PRO A 455 -25.68 -18.13 -0.84
CA PRO A 455 -27.10 -17.99 -0.53
C PRO A 455 -27.39 -18.49 0.90
N LYS A 456 -28.28 -17.79 1.60
CA LYS A 456 -28.76 -18.15 2.94
C LYS A 456 -30.29 -18.15 2.99
N VAL A 457 -30.86 -18.99 3.84
CA VAL A 457 -32.27 -18.91 4.16
C VAL A 457 -32.53 -17.63 4.96
N THR A 458 -33.36 -16.75 4.41
CA THR A 458 -33.68 -15.45 5.03
C THR A 458 -35.02 -15.46 5.76
N ASP A 459 -36.03 -16.15 5.21
CA ASP A 459 -37.35 -16.20 5.76
C ASP A 459 -37.99 -17.56 5.52
N ILE A 460 -38.85 -17.99 6.46
CA ILE A 460 -39.61 -19.25 6.38
C ILE A 460 -41.07 -18.90 6.70
N PHE A 461 -41.95 -19.16 5.76
CA PHE A 461 -43.39 -18.96 5.92
C PHE A 461 -44.10 -20.30 5.82
N SER A 462 -44.61 -20.83 6.95
CA SER A 462 -45.28 -22.10 7.02
C SER A 462 -46.80 -21.93 7.00
N GLN A 463 -47.51 -22.92 6.47
CA GLN A 463 -48.97 -23.03 6.57
C GLN A 463 -49.34 -23.41 8.01
N LYS A 464 -50.55 -23.06 8.46
CA LYS A 464 -51.04 -23.41 9.82
C LYS A 464 -50.99 -24.89 10.18
N SER A 465 -50.84 -25.77 9.18
CA SER A 465 -50.81 -27.22 9.31
C SER A 465 -49.41 -27.78 9.60
N ILE A 466 -48.37 -27.00 9.48
CA ILE A 466 -46.94 -27.38 9.65
C ILE A 466 -46.18 -26.26 10.32
N THR A 467 -45.28 -26.57 11.21
CA THR A 467 -44.42 -25.56 11.84
C THR A 467 -43.26 -25.18 10.89
N GLU A 468 -42.62 -24.01 11.14
CA GLU A 468 -41.44 -23.59 10.39
C GLU A 468 -40.27 -24.59 10.46
N ILE A 469 -40.13 -25.24 11.64
CA ILE A 469 -39.10 -26.25 11.86
C ILE A 469 -39.38 -27.48 10.99
N GLU A 470 -40.62 -28.01 11.03
CA GLU A 470 -41.02 -29.17 10.23
C GLU A 470 -40.95 -28.88 8.73
N LEU A 471 -41.26 -27.65 8.29
CA LEU A 471 -41.13 -27.21 6.90
C LEU A 471 -39.68 -27.22 6.46
N LEU A 472 -38.76 -26.70 7.31
CA LEU A 472 -37.32 -26.70 7.03
C LEU A 472 -36.73 -28.12 7.04
N GLU A 473 -37.13 -29.00 7.97
CA GLU A 473 -36.73 -30.42 7.99
C GLU A 473 -37.15 -31.16 6.70
N LEU A 474 -38.39 -30.90 6.26
CA LEU A 474 -38.92 -31.46 5.01
C LEU A 474 -38.14 -30.94 3.81
N ALA A 475 -37.95 -29.64 3.73
CA ALA A 475 -37.19 -29.01 2.66
C ALA A 475 -35.74 -29.52 2.59
N ALA A 476 -35.07 -29.62 3.75
CA ALA A 476 -33.71 -30.13 3.82
C ALA A 476 -33.65 -31.62 3.43
N SER A 477 -34.68 -32.41 3.79
CA SER A 477 -34.77 -33.81 3.36
C SER A 477 -34.94 -33.94 1.85
N LEU A 478 -35.76 -33.08 1.24
CA LEU A 478 -35.98 -33.03 -0.20
C LEU A 478 -34.73 -32.58 -0.96
N GLU A 479 -34.02 -31.57 -0.46
CA GLU A 479 -32.84 -30.96 -1.13
C GLU A 479 -31.52 -31.74 -0.85
N LYS A 480 -31.51 -32.69 0.08
CA LYS A 480 -30.29 -33.45 0.43
C LYS A 480 -29.59 -34.11 -0.78
N PRO A 481 -30.31 -34.67 -1.77
CA PRO A 481 -29.69 -35.23 -2.97
C PRO A 481 -29.44 -34.23 -4.08
N SER A 482 -29.81 -32.95 -3.89
CA SER A 482 -29.68 -31.88 -4.89
C SER A 482 -28.32 -31.24 -4.83
N GLU A 483 -27.71 -30.97 -5.99
CA GLU A 483 -26.45 -30.22 -6.13
C GLU A 483 -26.68 -28.71 -6.39
N HIS A 484 -27.90 -28.24 -6.22
CA HIS A 484 -28.25 -26.82 -6.50
C HIS A 484 -27.76 -25.91 -5.36
N PRO A 485 -27.22 -24.69 -5.64
CA PRO A 485 -26.78 -23.77 -4.59
C PRO A 485 -27.86 -23.38 -3.56
N LEU A 486 -29.13 -23.39 -3.94
CA LEU A 486 -30.24 -23.17 -3.00
C LEU A 486 -30.42 -24.34 -2.01
N ALA A 487 -30.09 -25.57 -2.46
CA ALA A 487 -30.12 -26.77 -1.56
C ALA A 487 -29.08 -26.63 -0.46
N GLU A 488 -27.88 -26.19 -0.79
CA GLU A 488 -26.78 -25.96 0.16
C GLU A 488 -27.22 -24.98 1.28
N ALA A 489 -27.89 -23.89 0.89
CA ALA A 489 -28.42 -22.89 1.85
C ALA A 489 -29.44 -23.49 2.84
N ILE A 490 -30.34 -24.35 2.34
CA ILE A 490 -31.38 -25.00 3.15
C ILE A 490 -30.76 -26.05 4.08
N LEU A 491 -29.81 -26.84 3.56
CA LEU A 491 -29.10 -27.86 4.34
C LEU A 491 -28.28 -27.23 5.46
N LEU A 492 -27.55 -26.15 5.17
CA LEU A 492 -26.77 -25.43 6.16
C LEU A 492 -27.65 -24.84 7.28
N GLU A 493 -28.80 -24.28 6.93
CA GLU A 493 -29.74 -23.74 7.94
C GLU A 493 -30.35 -24.86 8.79
N ALA A 494 -30.65 -26.00 8.19
CA ALA A 494 -31.14 -27.16 8.92
C ALA A 494 -30.06 -27.73 9.88
N GLU A 495 -28.81 -27.76 9.47
CA GLU A 495 -27.67 -28.16 10.28
C GLU A 495 -27.44 -27.19 11.45
N ASN A 496 -27.45 -25.86 11.18
CA ASN A 496 -27.33 -24.81 12.21
C ASN A 496 -28.41 -24.93 13.30
N ARG A 497 -29.63 -25.37 12.92
CA ARG A 497 -30.72 -25.64 13.87
C ARG A 497 -30.70 -27.07 14.41
N SER A 498 -29.71 -27.89 14.07
CA SER A 498 -29.55 -29.30 14.51
C SER A 498 -30.77 -30.16 14.18
N LEU A 499 -31.39 -29.95 13.00
CA LEU A 499 -32.58 -30.64 12.55
C LEU A 499 -32.26 -32.03 11.97
N LYS A 500 -33.24 -32.94 12.01
CA LYS A 500 -33.07 -34.29 11.49
C LYS A 500 -33.44 -34.39 10.03
N ILE A 501 -32.42 -34.57 9.18
CA ILE A 501 -32.61 -34.78 7.76
C ILE A 501 -32.91 -36.27 7.49
N GLN A 502 -34.05 -36.55 6.88
CA GLN A 502 -34.50 -37.89 6.56
C GLN A 502 -34.07 -38.32 5.14
N ALA A 503 -33.93 -39.62 4.92
CA ALA A 503 -33.64 -40.12 3.55
C ALA A 503 -34.95 -40.24 2.76
N LEU A 504 -34.92 -39.86 1.47
CA LEU A 504 -36.03 -39.96 0.54
C LEU A 504 -36.18 -41.40 0.00
N ASP A 505 -37.42 -41.82 -0.23
CA ASP A 505 -37.76 -43.04 -0.93
C ASP A 505 -37.53 -42.93 -2.42
N HIS A 506 -37.79 -41.73 -3.01
CA HIS A 506 -37.62 -41.40 -4.40
C HIS A 506 -37.21 -39.94 -4.53
N PHE A 507 -36.34 -39.62 -5.49
CA PHE A 507 -35.89 -38.28 -5.84
C PHE A 507 -35.87 -38.09 -7.36
N GLN A 508 -36.37 -36.94 -7.84
CA GLN A 508 -36.30 -36.54 -9.23
C GLN A 508 -36.07 -35.03 -9.33
N ALA A 509 -34.99 -34.63 -10.00
CA ALA A 509 -34.78 -33.22 -10.38
C ALA A 509 -35.58 -32.88 -11.63
N ILE A 510 -36.23 -31.71 -11.64
CA ILE A 510 -36.98 -31.15 -12.76
C ILE A 510 -36.20 -29.92 -13.23
N PRO A 511 -35.48 -30.02 -14.35
CA PRO A 511 -34.56 -28.96 -14.79
C PRO A 511 -35.25 -27.59 -14.92
N GLY A 512 -34.67 -26.57 -14.29
CA GLY A 512 -35.15 -25.19 -14.31
C GLY A 512 -36.45 -24.91 -13.54
N GLN A 513 -36.98 -25.90 -12.82
CA GLN A 513 -38.24 -25.75 -12.07
C GLN A 513 -38.14 -26.11 -10.59
N GLY A 514 -37.36 -27.14 -10.24
CA GLY A 514 -37.21 -27.63 -8.85
C GLY A 514 -36.97 -29.12 -8.78
N ILE A 515 -37.50 -29.75 -7.69
CA ILE A 515 -37.32 -31.14 -7.37
C ILE A 515 -38.65 -31.78 -6.92
N GLU A 516 -38.73 -33.08 -7.09
CA GLU A 516 -39.84 -33.92 -6.58
C GLU A 516 -39.25 -35.07 -5.78
N GLY A 517 -39.86 -35.39 -4.65
CA GLY A 517 -39.41 -36.48 -3.80
C GLY A 517 -40.52 -37.13 -3.03
N THR A 518 -40.35 -38.43 -2.71
CA THR A 518 -41.25 -39.18 -1.85
C THR A 518 -40.61 -39.40 -0.49
N LEU A 519 -41.31 -39.00 0.55
CA LEU A 519 -40.88 -39.20 1.96
C LEU A 519 -42.01 -39.87 2.74
N ASN A 520 -41.73 -40.98 3.37
CA ASN A 520 -42.72 -41.76 4.13
C ASN A 520 -43.99 -42.08 3.33
N GLY A 521 -43.85 -42.40 2.04
CA GLY A 521 -44.96 -42.73 1.15
C GLY A 521 -45.80 -41.53 0.69
N GLN A 522 -45.42 -40.30 1.01
CA GLN A 522 -46.07 -39.09 0.52
C GLN A 522 -45.20 -38.36 -0.51
N ASN A 523 -45.83 -37.86 -1.57
CA ASN A 523 -45.16 -37.11 -2.60
C ASN A 523 -45.09 -35.62 -2.23
N TYR A 524 -43.91 -35.04 -2.40
CA TYR A 524 -43.64 -33.62 -2.19
C TYR A 524 -42.93 -33.03 -3.39
N VAL A 525 -43.17 -31.76 -3.60
CA VAL A 525 -42.47 -30.95 -4.61
C VAL A 525 -41.88 -29.70 -3.95
N ALA A 526 -40.67 -29.36 -4.33
CA ALA A 526 -40.01 -28.13 -3.96
C ALA A 526 -39.48 -27.42 -5.19
N GLY A 527 -39.85 -26.15 -5.40
CA GLY A 527 -39.44 -25.44 -6.61
C GLY A 527 -40.07 -24.07 -6.78
N ASN A 528 -39.91 -23.52 -7.99
CA ASN A 528 -40.38 -22.21 -8.35
C ASN A 528 -41.89 -22.15 -8.68
N LEU A 529 -42.39 -20.95 -8.94
CA LEU A 529 -43.79 -20.68 -9.28
C LEU A 529 -44.25 -21.49 -10.50
N LYS A 530 -43.38 -21.74 -11.48
CA LYS A 530 -43.70 -22.49 -12.69
C LYS A 530 -43.97 -23.95 -12.38
N LEU A 531 -43.18 -24.60 -11.52
CA LEU A 531 -43.39 -25.98 -11.07
C LEU A 531 -44.76 -26.13 -10.41
N MET A 532 -45.12 -25.19 -9.53
CA MET A 532 -46.40 -25.20 -8.83
C MET A 532 -47.59 -25.04 -9.80
N SER A 533 -47.46 -24.16 -10.78
CA SER A 533 -48.44 -23.94 -11.85
C SER A 533 -48.62 -25.19 -12.72
N ASP A 534 -47.52 -25.83 -13.17
CA ASP A 534 -47.55 -27.04 -14.01
C ASP A 534 -48.18 -28.21 -13.27
N ARG A 535 -48.03 -28.27 -11.93
CA ARG A 535 -48.66 -29.28 -11.03
C ARG A 535 -50.07 -28.88 -10.61
N LYS A 536 -50.64 -27.77 -11.13
CA LYS A 536 -51.97 -27.23 -10.84
C LYS A 536 -52.20 -26.98 -9.34
N ILE A 537 -51.18 -26.63 -8.58
CA ILE A 537 -51.26 -26.30 -7.17
C ILE A 537 -51.75 -24.84 -7.04
N ASN A 538 -52.77 -24.66 -6.17
CA ASN A 538 -53.35 -23.33 -5.98
C ASN A 538 -52.42 -22.39 -5.24
N LEU A 539 -52.09 -21.25 -5.93
CA LEU A 539 -51.13 -20.26 -5.47
C LEU A 539 -51.78 -18.97 -4.93
N LEU A 540 -53.09 -18.82 -4.98
CA LEU A 540 -53.80 -17.55 -4.78
C LEU A 540 -53.46 -16.83 -3.47
N GLU A 541 -53.21 -17.56 -2.39
CA GLU A 541 -52.85 -16.98 -1.10
C GLU A 541 -51.37 -16.58 -1.00
N TYR A 542 -50.46 -17.22 -1.75
CA TYR A 542 -49.02 -17.09 -1.63
C TYR A 542 -48.42 -16.24 -2.74
N ALA A 543 -49.14 -15.93 -3.81
CA ALA A 543 -48.63 -15.13 -4.90
C ALA A 543 -48.23 -13.71 -4.49
N PRO A 544 -49.01 -12.96 -3.67
CA PRO A 544 -48.59 -11.63 -3.21
C PRO A 544 -47.34 -11.68 -2.35
N LEU A 545 -47.19 -12.71 -1.49
CA LEU A 545 -46.00 -12.90 -0.65
C LEU A 545 -44.76 -13.24 -1.51
N SER A 546 -44.92 -14.11 -2.49
CA SER A 546 -43.83 -14.42 -3.43
C SER A 546 -43.38 -13.19 -4.21
N ASP A 547 -44.30 -12.37 -4.64
CA ASP A 547 -44.00 -11.13 -5.33
C ASP A 547 -43.27 -10.14 -4.43
N GLN A 548 -43.71 -10.02 -3.17
CA GLN A 548 -43.03 -9.19 -2.18
C GLN A 548 -41.58 -9.65 -1.94
N LEU A 549 -41.39 -10.99 -1.71
CA LEU A 549 -40.05 -11.56 -1.52
C LEU A 549 -39.14 -11.33 -2.72
N ALA A 550 -39.69 -11.46 -3.93
CA ALA A 550 -38.95 -11.16 -5.17
C ALA A 550 -38.59 -9.67 -5.28
N ASP A 551 -39.48 -8.76 -4.85
CA ASP A 551 -39.24 -7.32 -4.79
C ASP A 551 -38.17 -6.95 -3.73
N GLU A 552 -38.01 -7.78 -2.71
CA GLU A 552 -36.94 -7.69 -1.72
C GLU A 552 -35.62 -8.31 -2.21
N GLY A 553 -35.59 -8.87 -3.44
CA GLY A 553 -34.39 -9.51 -4.01
C GLY A 553 -34.14 -10.94 -3.53
N LYS A 554 -35.15 -11.58 -2.92
CA LYS A 554 -35.10 -12.94 -2.42
C LYS A 554 -35.69 -13.92 -3.44
N THR A 555 -35.23 -15.16 -3.43
CA THR A 555 -35.73 -16.24 -4.26
C THR A 555 -36.70 -17.10 -3.43
N PRO A 556 -38.03 -17.05 -3.71
CA PRO A 556 -38.98 -17.89 -3.01
C PRO A 556 -38.97 -19.31 -3.56
N LEU A 557 -38.73 -20.29 -2.70
CA LEU A 557 -38.88 -21.72 -2.95
C LEU A 557 -40.16 -22.21 -2.32
N PHE A 558 -41.10 -22.66 -3.15
CA PHE A 558 -42.36 -23.23 -2.71
C PHE A 558 -42.19 -24.70 -2.36
N ILE A 559 -42.78 -25.12 -1.26
CA ILE A 559 -42.84 -26.52 -0.85
C ILE A 559 -44.33 -26.92 -0.75
N ALA A 560 -44.67 -28.00 -1.45
CA ALA A 560 -46.04 -28.44 -1.57
C ALA A 560 -46.16 -29.97 -1.59
N ASN A 561 -47.35 -30.47 -1.29
CA ASN A 561 -47.76 -31.84 -1.50
C ASN A 561 -49.04 -31.94 -2.34
N GLU A 562 -49.59 -33.11 -2.48
CA GLU A 562 -50.85 -33.33 -3.24
C GLU A 562 -52.06 -32.53 -2.75
N LYS A 563 -52.03 -32.06 -1.45
CA LYS A 563 -53.11 -31.27 -0.87
C LYS A 563 -52.98 -29.78 -1.05
N GLY A 564 -51.78 -29.30 -1.46
CA GLY A 564 -51.51 -27.89 -1.64
C GLY A 564 -50.15 -27.45 -1.12
N ILE A 565 -49.93 -26.12 -1.04
CA ILE A 565 -48.70 -25.49 -0.56
C ILE A 565 -48.62 -25.71 0.97
N LEU A 566 -47.43 -26.14 1.42
CA LEU A 566 -47.09 -26.26 2.84
C LEU A 566 -46.41 -24.99 3.34
N GLY A 567 -45.65 -24.32 2.48
CA GLY A 567 -45.02 -23.05 2.81
C GLY A 567 -44.04 -22.57 1.73
N ILE A 568 -43.36 -21.44 2.05
CA ILE A 568 -42.34 -20.83 1.24
C ILE A 568 -41.08 -20.66 2.08
N ILE A 569 -39.94 -21.06 1.54
CA ILE A 569 -38.62 -20.73 2.07
C ILE A 569 -37.96 -19.71 1.14
N ALA A 570 -37.61 -18.54 1.65
CA ALA A 570 -36.92 -17.52 0.89
C ALA A 570 -35.41 -17.67 1.09
N VAL A 571 -34.70 -17.65 -0.03
CA VAL A 571 -33.24 -17.74 -0.02
C VAL A 571 -32.69 -16.52 -0.77
N ALA A 572 -31.67 -15.87 -0.22
CA ALA A 572 -31.00 -14.76 -0.86
C ALA A 572 -29.50 -14.78 -0.59
N ASP A 573 -28.75 -14.22 -1.53
CA ASP A 573 -27.35 -13.86 -1.33
C ASP A 573 -27.29 -12.52 -0.58
N VAL A 574 -26.87 -12.57 0.67
CA VAL A 574 -26.98 -11.47 1.64
C VAL A 574 -25.86 -10.45 1.40
N LEU A 575 -26.17 -9.16 1.53
CA LEU A 575 -25.19 -8.10 1.47
C LEU A 575 -24.16 -8.24 2.58
N LYS A 576 -22.85 -8.03 2.24
CA LYS A 576 -21.82 -7.95 3.26
C LYS A 576 -22.08 -6.75 4.18
N PRO A 577 -21.82 -6.87 5.48
CA PRO A 577 -22.08 -5.79 6.46
C PRO A 577 -21.39 -4.47 6.12
N THR A 578 -20.24 -4.54 5.45
CA THR A 578 -19.42 -3.37 5.10
C THR A 578 -19.79 -2.72 3.75
N SER A 579 -20.61 -3.37 2.91
CA SER A 579 -20.92 -2.89 1.55
C SER A 579 -21.57 -1.51 1.52
N ILE A 580 -22.53 -1.25 2.40
CA ILE A 580 -23.22 0.06 2.47
C ILE A 580 -22.23 1.17 2.83
N GLU A 581 -21.35 0.91 3.80
CA GLU A 581 -20.36 1.89 4.24
C GLU A 581 -19.28 2.11 3.15
N ALA A 582 -18.84 1.05 2.48
CA ALA A 582 -17.90 1.16 1.37
C ALA A 582 -18.44 2.04 0.23
N ILE A 583 -19.71 1.86 -0.15
CA ILE A 583 -20.35 2.69 -1.18
C ILE A 583 -20.45 4.16 -0.77
N LYS A 584 -20.80 4.44 0.50
CA LYS A 584 -20.78 5.81 1.02
C LYS A 584 -19.40 6.42 0.91
N GLN A 585 -18.35 5.66 1.22
CA GLN A 585 -16.97 6.14 1.18
C GLN A 585 -16.46 6.33 -0.25
N PHE A 586 -16.81 5.45 -1.21
CA PHE A 586 -16.52 5.69 -2.63
C PHE A 586 -17.11 7.03 -3.10
N ARG A 587 -18.37 7.31 -2.74
CA ARG A 587 -19.02 8.59 -3.07
C ARG A 587 -18.35 9.78 -2.38
N ALA A 588 -17.94 9.61 -1.10
CA ALA A 588 -17.22 10.67 -0.38
C ALA A 588 -15.85 10.98 -1.02
N LEU A 589 -15.25 10.03 -1.73
CA LEU A 589 -14.06 10.24 -2.55
C LEU A 589 -14.36 10.94 -3.89
N GLY A 590 -15.64 11.16 -4.22
CA GLY A 590 -16.10 11.80 -5.46
C GLY A 590 -16.23 10.81 -6.63
N LEU A 591 -16.33 9.50 -6.36
CA LEU A 591 -16.41 8.46 -7.39
C LEU A 591 -17.85 8.12 -7.74
N GLU A 592 -18.09 7.87 -9.02
CA GLU A 592 -19.33 7.24 -9.46
C GLU A 592 -19.27 5.73 -9.15
N VAL A 593 -20.37 5.20 -8.62
CA VAL A 593 -20.48 3.77 -8.29
C VAL A 593 -21.52 3.14 -9.20
N VAL A 594 -21.10 2.10 -9.91
CA VAL A 594 -21.92 1.31 -10.83
C VAL A 594 -21.96 -0.13 -10.33
N MET A 595 -23.15 -0.72 -10.19
CA MET A 595 -23.29 -2.16 -9.93
C MET A 595 -23.48 -2.89 -11.26
N LEU A 596 -22.73 -3.98 -11.43
CA LEU A 596 -22.80 -4.87 -12.59
C LEU A 596 -23.24 -6.26 -12.11
N THR A 597 -24.28 -6.83 -12.71
CA THR A 597 -24.81 -8.14 -12.29
C THR A 597 -25.46 -8.90 -13.44
N GLY A 598 -25.38 -10.23 -13.37
CA GLY A 598 -26.14 -11.13 -14.25
C GLY A 598 -27.57 -11.34 -13.82
N ASP A 599 -27.99 -10.85 -12.66
CA ASP A 599 -29.35 -11.01 -12.15
C ASP A 599 -30.37 -10.26 -12.98
N HIS A 600 -31.65 -10.69 -12.84
CA HIS A 600 -32.79 -9.97 -13.40
C HIS A 600 -32.88 -8.54 -12.87
N ALA A 601 -33.37 -7.63 -13.74
CA ALA A 601 -33.53 -6.22 -13.43
C ALA A 601 -34.30 -5.96 -12.11
N ARG A 602 -35.29 -6.81 -11.76
CA ARG A 602 -36.07 -6.69 -10.52
C ARG A 602 -35.21 -6.93 -9.26
N THR A 603 -34.43 -8.01 -9.23
CA THR A 603 -33.50 -8.32 -8.12
C THR A 603 -32.41 -7.25 -8.01
N ALA A 604 -31.88 -6.82 -9.16
CA ALA A 604 -30.86 -5.78 -9.21
C ALA A 604 -31.38 -4.44 -8.64
N ALA A 605 -32.65 -4.07 -8.94
CA ALA A 605 -33.29 -2.87 -8.42
C ALA A 605 -33.51 -2.92 -6.89
N ALA A 606 -33.82 -4.09 -6.33
CA ALA A 606 -33.95 -4.28 -4.88
C ALA A 606 -32.61 -3.97 -4.17
N ILE A 607 -31.51 -4.56 -4.64
CA ILE A 607 -30.18 -4.35 -4.09
C ILE A 607 -29.71 -2.91 -4.33
N GLN A 608 -30.01 -2.33 -5.50
CA GLN A 608 -29.76 -0.93 -5.81
C GLN A 608 -30.37 0.00 -4.75
N SER A 609 -31.64 -0.23 -4.42
CA SER A 609 -32.35 0.58 -3.43
C SER A 609 -31.72 0.45 -2.03
N GLN A 610 -31.37 -0.78 -1.60
CA GLN A 610 -30.76 -1.03 -0.30
C GLN A 610 -29.39 -0.36 -0.17
N LEU A 611 -28.58 -0.41 -1.22
CA LEU A 611 -27.23 0.18 -1.27
C LEU A 611 -27.25 1.66 -1.63
N GLY A 612 -28.38 2.17 -2.13
CA GLY A 612 -28.51 3.52 -2.63
C GLY A 612 -27.66 3.80 -3.88
N ILE A 613 -27.24 2.82 -4.67
CA ILE A 613 -26.46 2.98 -5.90
C ILE A 613 -27.34 3.64 -6.98
N THR A 614 -26.77 4.59 -7.75
CA THR A 614 -27.52 5.32 -8.79
C THR A 614 -27.57 4.58 -10.11
N THR A 615 -26.52 3.88 -10.48
CA THR A 615 -26.36 3.23 -11.79
C THR A 615 -26.20 1.72 -11.60
N VAL A 616 -27.09 0.97 -12.26
CA VAL A 616 -27.06 -0.50 -12.26
C VAL A 616 -27.15 -0.99 -13.70
N VAL A 617 -26.34 -1.97 -14.05
CA VAL A 617 -26.38 -2.72 -15.30
C VAL A 617 -26.70 -4.16 -14.95
N ALA A 618 -27.93 -4.58 -15.23
CA ALA A 618 -28.45 -5.90 -14.92
C ALA A 618 -28.44 -6.81 -16.16
N GLU A 619 -28.65 -8.12 -15.96
CA GLU A 619 -28.77 -9.12 -17.02
C GLU A 619 -27.55 -9.25 -17.92
N VAL A 620 -26.36 -8.98 -17.38
CA VAL A 620 -25.09 -9.03 -18.11
C VAL A 620 -24.50 -10.44 -18.00
N LEU A 621 -24.27 -11.07 -19.14
CA LEU A 621 -23.60 -12.37 -19.16
C LEU A 621 -22.11 -12.23 -18.74
N PRO A 622 -21.50 -13.24 -18.12
CA PRO A 622 -20.11 -13.18 -17.70
C PRO A 622 -19.16 -12.75 -18.83
N GLN A 623 -19.38 -13.24 -20.03
CA GLN A 623 -18.58 -12.92 -21.22
C GLN A 623 -18.80 -11.52 -21.81
N ASP A 624 -19.80 -10.79 -21.32
CA ASP A 624 -20.14 -9.46 -21.80
C ASP A 624 -19.80 -8.35 -20.77
N LYS A 625 -19.34 -8.74 -19.58
CA LYS A 625 -18.94 -7.78 -18.53
C LYS A 625 -17.81 -6.86 -18.98
N ASP A 626 -16.85 -7.38 -19.76
CA ASP A 626 -15.75 -6.59 -20.33
C ASP A 626 -16.25 -5.54 -21.33
N LYS A 627 -17.32 -5.83 -22.09
CA LYS A 627 -17.94 -4.88 -23.04
C LYS A 627 -18.55 -3.69 -22.32
N GLU A 628 -19.15 -3.90 -21.15
CA GLU A 628 -19.72 -2.83 -20.33
C GLU A 628 -18.62 -1.93 -19.76
N ILE A 629 -17.49 -2.51 -19.32
CA ILE A 629 -16.31 -1.74 -18.93
C ILE A 629 -15.81 -0.92 -20.13
N ALA A 630 -15.67 -1.53 -21.31
CA ALA A 630 -15.26 -0.83 -22.52
C ALA A 630 -16.23 0.32 -22.91
N ARG A 631 -17.54 0.12 -22.73
CA ARG A 631 -18.56 1.13 -22.98
C ARG A 631 -18.37 2.35 -22.05
N LEU A 632 -18.13 2.12 -20.76
CA LEU A 632 -17.85 3.18 -19.80
C LEU A 632 -16.55 3.92 -20.16
N GLN A 633 -15.49 3.20 -20.50
CA GLN A 633 -14.21 3.79 -20.94
C GLN A 633 -14.37 4.64 -22.20
N ALA A 634 -15.22 4.23 -23.16
CA ALA A 634 -15.50 4.99 -24.37
C ALA A 634 -16.17 6.34 -24.11
N THR A 635 -16.81 6.54 -22.94
CA THR A 635 -17.32 7.85 -22.50
C THR A 635 -16.26 8.74 -21.85
N GLY A 636 -14.99 8.31 -21.82
CA GLY A 636 -13.87 9.03 -21.24
C GLY A 636 -13.67 8.78 -19.74
N LYS A 637 -14.39 7.82 -19.14
CA LYS A 637 -14.26 7.45 -17.74
C LYS A 637 -13.03 6.59 -17.47
N ILE A 638 -12.43 6.77 -16.32
CA ILE A 638 -11.31 5.95 -15.82
C ILE A 638 -11.88 4.97 -14.80
N VAL A 639 -12.01 3.72 -15.23
CA VAL A 639 -12.82 2.70 -14.56
C VAL A 639 -11.95 1.78 -13.70
N ALA A 640 -12.32 1.61 -12.42
CA ALA A 640 -11.90 0.46 -11.62
C ALA A 640 -13.00 -0.61 -11.64
N MET A 641 -12.64 -1.86 -11.84
CA MET A 641 -13.51 -3.02 -11.67
C MET A 641 -13.13 -3.76 -10.39
N VAL A 642 -14.13 -4.05 -9.55
CA VAL A 642 -13.96 -4.88 -8.35
C VAL A 642 -14.81 -6.13 -8.50
N GLY A 643 -14.18 -7.30 -8.39
CA GLY A 643 -14.83 -8.60 -8.55
C GLY A 643 -14.09 -9.72 -7.83
N ASP A 644 -14.65 -10.95 -7.82
CA ASP A 644 -14.06 -12.13 -7.18
C ASP A 644 -12.98 -12.83 -8.04
N GLY A 645 -12.85 -12.46 -9.30
CA GLY A 645 -11.83 -12.92 -10.24
C GLY A 645 -12.21 -14.16 -11.04
N ILE A 646 -13.12 -15.01 -10.64
CA ILE A 646 -13.46 -16.25 -11.38
C ILE A 646 -14.27 -15.93 -12.63
N ASN A 647 -15.39 -15.21 -12.45
CA ASN A 647 -16.28 -14.83 -13.53
C ASN A 647 -15.98 -13.46 -14.13
N ASP A 648 -15.17 -12.67 -13.43
CA ASP A 648 -14.91 -11.27 -13.73
C ASP A 648 -13.53 -11.04 -14.37
N ALA A 649 -12.69 -12.09 -14.51
CA ALA A 649 -11.34 -11.97 -15.03
C ALA A 649 -11.21 -11.14 -16.32
N PRO A 650 -12.05 -11.31 -17.37
CA PRO A 650 -12.00 -10.46 -18.55
C PRO A 650 -12.30 -8.99 -18.26
N ALA A 651 -13.24 -8.69 -17.35
CA ALA A 651 -13.61 -7.34 -16.95
C ALA A 651 -12.52 -6.69 -16.08
N LEU A 652 -11.89 -7.44 -15.20
CA LEU A 652 -10.75 -6.99 -14.38
C LEU A 652 -9.57 -6.60 -15.26
N VAL A 653 -9.19 -7.45 -16.22
CA VAL A 653 -8.11 -7.17 -17.18
C VAL A 653 -8.45 -5.98 -18.09
N ARG A 654 -9.71 -5.80 -18.46
CA ARG A 654 -10.16 -4.70 -19.33
C ARG A 654 -10.19 -3.35 -18.63
N ALA A 655 -10.46 -3.31 -17.35
CA ALA A 655 -10.54 -2.08 -16.56
C ALA A 655 -9.22 -1.30 -16.58
N ASN A 656 -9.26 -0.01 -16.26
CA ASN A 656 -8.04 0.77 -16.03
C ASN A 656 -7.33 0.33 -14.73
N LEU A 657 -8.10 -0.23 -13.81
CA LEU A 657 -7.62 -0.86 -12.58
C LEU A 657 -8.51 -2.03 -12.23
N GLY A 658 -7.99 -3.25 -12.29
CA GLY A 658 -8.66 -4.45 -11.80
C GLY A 658 -8.34 -4.68 -10.33
N ILE A 659 -9.36 -4.85 -9.49
CA ILE A 659 -9.24 -5.15 -8.06
C ILE A 659 -9.95 -6.47 -7.79
N ALA A 660 -9.20 -7.52 -7.48
CA ALA A 660 -9.75 -8.81 -7.04
C ALA A 660 -9.98 -8.80 -5.53
N ILE A 661 -11.15 -9.29 -5.10
CA ILE A 661 -11.54 -9.36 -3.70
C ILE A 661 -11.58 -10.82 -3.23
N GLY A 662 -10.87 -11.12 -2.12
CA GLY A 662 -10.76 -12.48 -1.60
C GLY A 662 -9.74 -13.32 -2.40
N ALA A 663 -8.52 -13.44 -1.92
CA ALA A 663 -7.40 -14.10 -2.60
C ALA A 663 -7.53 -15.64 -2.68
N GLY A 664 -8.73 -16.14 -2.99
CA GLY A 664 -8.99 -17.59 -2.99
C GLY A 664 -8.61 -18.33 -4.28
N THR A 665 -8.31 -17.63 -5.39
CA THR A 665 -8.05 -18.27 -6.67
C THR A 665 -6.82 -17.70 -7.37
N ASP A 666 -5.99 -18.58 -7.94
CA ASP A 666 -4.82 -18.20 -8.74
C ASP A 666 -5.24 -17.30 -9.92
N ILE A 667 -6.45 -17.51 -10.48
CA ILE A 667 -7.02 -16.72 -11.60
C ILE A 667 -7.25 -15.26 -11.18
N ALA A 668 -7.77 -15.02 -9.97
CA ALA A 668 -7.97 -13.67 -9.44
C ALA A 668 -6.64 -12.95 -9.25
N ILE A 669 -5.66 -13.67 -8.70
CA ILE A 669 -4.30 -13.15 -8.52
C ILE A 669 -3.68 -12.81 -9.88
N GLU A 670 -3.86 -13.62 -10.92
CA GLU A 670 -3.26 -13.37 -12.24
C GLU A 670 -3.92 -12.20 -12.99
N SER A 671 -5.25 -12.07 -12.90
CA SER A 671 -6.06 -11.15 -13.73
C SER A 671 -6.14 -9.72 -13.19
N ALA A 672 -5.96 -9.50 -11.88
CA ALA A 672 -6.14 -8.18 -11.26
C ALA A 672 -4.82 -7.42 -11.09
N ASP A 673 -4.91 -6.09 -11.05
CA ASP A 673 -3.80 -5.17 -10.71
C ASP A 673 -3.57 -5.05 -9.20
N VAL A 674 -4.64 -5.20 -8.43
CA VAL A 674 -4.65 -5.18 -6.97
C VAL A 674 -5.42 -6.40 -6.48
N VAL A 675 -4.85 -7.10 -5.50
CA VAL A 675 -5.48 -8.24 -4.86
C VAL A 675 -5.73 -7.92 -3.39
N LEU A 676 -6.97 -8.06 -2.97
CA LEU A 676 -7.39 -7.89 -1.59
C LEU A 676 -7.46 -9.26 -0.92
N MET A 677 -6.64 -9.47 0.11
CA MET A 677 -6.57 -10.73 0.83
C MET A 677 -7.87 -11.03 1.59
N ARG A 678 -8.52 -9.98 2.08
CA ARG A 678 -9.83 -10.07 2.73
C ARG A 678 -10.96 -9.90 1.73
N SER A 679 -12.07 -10.54 2.04
CA SER A 679 -13.30 -10.37 1.28
C SER A 679 -14.10 -9.13 1.76
N ASP A 680 -13.41 -7.99 2.00
CA ASP A 680 -14.00 -6.73 2.47
C ASP A 680 -13.85 -5.60 1.45
N LEU A 681 -14.98 -5.02 1.05
CA LEU A 681 -15.01 -3.93 0.06
C LEU A 681 -14.39 -2.63 0.59
N LEU A 682 -14.26 -2.45 1.91
CA LEU A 682 -13.55 -1.31 2.50
C LEU A 682 -12.05 -1.32 2.18
N ASP A 683 -11.47 -2.48 1.87
CA ASP A 683 -10.08 -2.57 1.43
C ASP A 683 -9.89 -1.98 0.02
N ALA A 684 -10.89 -2.09 -0.86
CA ALA A 684 -10.87 -1.39 -2.14
C ALA A 684 -10.92 0.14 -1.96
N VAL A 685 -11.73 0.64 -1.02
CA VAL A 685 -11.71 2.07 -0.62
C VAL A 685 -10.35 2.47 -0.08
N THR A 686 -9.78 1.64 0.78
CA THR A 686 -8.45 1.86 1.40
C THR A 686 -7.37 1.91 0.34
N THR A 687 -7.43 1.04 -0.68
CA THR A 687 -6.53 1.03 -1.84
C THR A 687 -6.51 2.38 -2.56
N LEU A 688 -7.68 2.93 -2.88
CA LEU A 688 -7.77 4.23 -3.57
C LEU A 688 -7.29 5.39 -2.69
N ARG A 689 -7.56 5.36 -1.39
CA ARG A 689 -7.06 6.36 -0.42
C ARG A 689 -5.56 6.27 -0.25
N LEU A 690 -5.00 5.06 -0.16
CA LEU A 690 -3.56 4.82 -0.08
C LEU A 690 -2.85 5.35 -1.32
N SER A 691 -3.36 5.02 -2.50
CA SER A 691 -2.85 5.53 -3.78
C SER A 691 -2.84 7.07 -3.79
N LYS A 692 -3.95 7.71 -3.42
CA LYS A 692 -4.04 9.18 -3.35
C LYS A 692 -3.00 9.76 -2.38
N ALA A 693 -2.81 9.14 -1.21
CA ALA A 693 -1.81 9.58 -0.22
C ALA A 693 -0.38 9.44 -0.76
N VAL A 694 -0.07 8.33 -1.43
CA VAL A 694 1.24 8.09 -2.04
C VAL A 694 1.53 9.11 -3.14
N ILE A 695 0.57 9.35 -4.04
CA ILE A 695 0.75 10.33 -5.13
C ILE A 695 0.91 11.77 -4.62
N VAL A 696 0.15 12.15 -3.60
CA VAL A 696 0.34 13.46 -2.94
C VAL A 696 1.75 13.55 -2.33
N ASN A 697 2.21 12.49 -1.68
CA ASN A 697 3.56 12.43 -1.11
C ASN A 697 4.64 12.54 -2.20
N ILE A 698 4.48 11.82 -3.32
CA ILE A 698 5.39 11.92 -4.48
C ILE A 698 5.44 13.35 -5.02
N LYS A 699 4.28 13.99 -5.22
CA LYS A 699 4.20 15.39 -5.68
C LYS A 699 4.90 16.35 -4.72
N GLN A 700 4.76 16.17 -3.42
CA GLN A 700 5.47 16.94 -2.39
C GLN A 700 6.98 16.70 -2.46
N ASN A 701 7.41 15.44 -2.60
CA ASN A 701 8.82 15.09 -2.73
C ASN A 701 9.45 15.74 -3.97
N LEU A 702 8.77 15.67 -5.12
CA LEU A 702 9.23 16.30 -6.37
C LEU A 702 9.28 17.83 -6.24
N PHE A 703 8.26 18.43 -5.61
CA PHE A 703 8.26 19.88 -5.36
C PHE A 703 9.49 20.28 -4.54
N TRP A 704 9.76 19.64 -3.42
CA TRP A 704 10.93 19.95 -2.59
C TRP A 704 12.25 19.64 -3.30
N ALA A 705 12.31 18.56 -4.10
CA ALA A 705 13.50 18.22 -4.86
C ALA A 705 13.88 19.27 -5.92
N PHE A 706 12.92 20.00 -6.48
CA PHE A 706 13.16 21.07 -7.44
C PHE A 706 13.27 22.44 -6.81
N PHE A 707 12.49 22.71 -5.77
CA PHE A 707 12.33 24.06 -5.19
C PHE A 707 13.67 24.70 -4.77
N TYR A 708 14.51 23.95 -4.05
CA TYR A 708 15.79 24.48 -3.60
C TYR A 708 16.78 24.67 -4.78
N ASN A 709 16.69 23.87 -5.84
CA ASN A 709 17.51 24.05 -7.04
C ASN A 709 17.10 25.31 -7.81
N ILE A 710 15.79 25.55 -7.95
CA ILE A 710 15.26 26.74 -8.65
C ILE A 710 15.73 28.03 -7.97
N ILE A 711 15.77 28.05 -6.64
CA ILE A 711 16.25 29.21 -5.88
C ILE A 711 17.78 29.22 -5.79
N GLY A 712 18.39 28.06 -5.58
CA GLY A 712 19.81 27.92 -5.32
C GLY A 712 20.69 28.19 -6.53
N ILE A 713 20.28 27.78 -7.75
CA ILE A 713 21.07 27.98 -8.96
C ILE A 713 21.25 29.46 -9.28
N PRO A 714 20.23 30.35 -9.33
CA PRO A 714 20.43 31.78 -9.53
C PRO A 714 21.30 32.44 -8.43
N LEU A 715 21.11 32.00 -7.17
CA LEU A 715 21.93 32.50 -6.06
C LEU A 715 23.38 32.06 -6.21
N ALA A 716 23.63 30.79 -6.56
CA ALA A 716 24.97 30.27 -6.83
C ALA A 716 25.63 30.93 -8.06
N ALA A 717 24.86 31.18 -9.11
CA ALA A 717 25.33 31.88 -10.31
C ALA A 717 25.67 33.39 -10.06
N GLY A 718 25.39 33.89 -8.85
CA GLY A 718 25.73 35.26 -8.47
C GLY A 718 24.75 36.32 -8.99
N VAL A 719 23.54 35.95 -9.43
CA VAL A 719 22.54 36.90 -9.96
C VAL A 719 22.25 38.04 -8.98
N PHE A 720 22.28 37.77 -7.68
CA PHE A 720 22.02 38.74 -6.63
C PHE A 720 23.28 39.43 -6.09
N TYR A 721 24.47 39.06 -6.59
CA TYR A 721 25.74 39.59 -6.07
C TYR A 721 25.92 41.08 -6.37
N SER A 722 25.61 41.51 -7.59
CA SER A 722 25.76 42.94 -7.98
C SER A 722 24.79 43.86 -7.24
N ALA A 723 23.59 43.36 -6.86
CA ALA A 723 22.57 44.18 -6.20
C ALA A 723 22.61 44.06 -4.67
N LEU A 724 22.92 42.91 -4.09
CA LEU A 724 22.81 42.60 -2.67
C LEU A 724 24.15 42.14 -2.04
N GLY A 725 25.19 41.94 -2.81
CA GLY A 725 26.44 41.34 -2.34
C GLY A 725 26.34 39.86 -1.97
N TRP A 726 25.23 39.18 -2.29
CA TRP A 726 25.01 37.81 -1.90
C TRP A 726 25.71 36.83 -2.84
N LYS A 727 26.60 36.04 -2.27
CA LYS A 727 27.34 34.99 -2.95
C LYS A 727 27.14 33.68 -2.18
N LEU A 728 26.72 32.62 -2.86
CA LEU A 728 26.63 31.32 -2.26
C LEU A 728 28.02 30.62 -2.22
N ASN A 729 28.46 30.31 -0.99
CA ASN A 729 29.66 29.51 -0.82
C ASN A 729 29.39 28.04 -1.20
N PRO A 730 30.26 27.38 -1.97
CA PRO A 730 30.10 25.98 -2.36
C PRO A 730 29.89 25.01 -1.19
N MET A 731 30.44 25.30 -0.01
CA MET A 731 30.26 24.48 1.19
C MET A 731 28.79 24.48 1.66
N PHE A 732 28.12 25.66 1.70
CA PHE A 732 26.71 25.75 2.04
C PHE A 732 25.80 25.12 0.97
N ALA A 733 26.22 25.21 -0.29
CA ALA A 733 25.56 24.51 -1.40
C ALA A 733 25.57 22.99 -1.18
N ALA A 734 26.71 22.40 -0.81
CA ALA A 734 26.86 20.98 -0.52
C ALA A 734 26.01 20.54 0.69
N ALA A 735 25.97 21.36 1.75
CA ALA A 735 25.13 21.10 2.92
C ALA A 735 23.64 21.10 2.56
N ALA A 736 23.15 22.11 1.87
CA ALA A 736 21.75 22.21 1.44
C ALA A 736 21.32 21.01 0.59
N MET A 737 22.18 20.59 -0.35
CA MET A 737 21.95 19.40 -1.17
C MET A 737 21.82 18.12 -0.34
N SER A 738 22.69 17.92 0.65
CA SER A 738 22.66 16.74 1.52
C SER A 738 21.37 16.67 2.34
N PHE A 739 20.91 17.81 2.87
CA PHE A 739 19.65 17.89 3.64
C PHE A 739 18.42 17.67 2.75
N SER A 740 18.44 18.06 1.48
CA SER A 740 17.32 17.85 0.56
C SER A 740 16.96 16.36 0.41
N SER A 741 17.95 15.48 0.21
CA SER A 741 17.70 14.03 0.11
C SER A 741 17.10 13.46 1.39
N VAL A 742 17.56 13.90 2.55
CA VAL A 742 17.01 13.48 3.86
C VAL A 742 15.56 13.93 4.00
N THR A 743 15.23 15.15 3.60
CA THR A 743 13.85 15.68 3.68
C THR A 743 12.88 14.85 2.85
N VAL A 744 13.25 14.48 1.64
CA VAL A 744 12.42 13.64 0.75
C VAL A 744 12.13 12.28 1.38
N VAL A 745 13.15 11.62 1.94
CA VAL A 745 12.97 10.31 2.58
C VAL A 745 12.11 10.44 3.85
N LEU A 746 12.36 11.45 4.68
CA LEU A 746 11.53 11.68 5.89
C LEU A 746 10.07 11.96 5.54
N ASN A 747 9.82 12.69 4.44
CA ASN A 747 8.45 12.91 3.98
C ASN A 747 7.80 11.61 3.50
N ALA A 748 8.53 10.75 2.76
CA ALA A 748 8.02 9.45 2.33
C ALA A 748 7.71 8.52 3.53
N LEU A 749 8.55 8.52 4.57
CA LEU A 749 8.31 7.76 5.80
C LEU A 749 7.05 8.18 6.57
N ARG A 750 6.46 9.36 6.29
CA ARG A 750 5.16 9.73 6.86
C ARG A 750 4.05 8.78 6.43
N LEU A 751 4.18 8.11 5.27
CA LEU A 751 3.23 7.11 4.79
C LEU A 751 3.14 5.89 5.72
N VAL A 752 4.15 5.58 6.51
CA VAL A 752 4.09 4.53 7.55
C VAL A 752 2.95 4.78 8.55
N ARG A 753 2.59 6.06 8.75
CA ARG A 753 1.48 6.47 9.64
C ARG A 753 0.12 6.45 8.96
N PHE A 754 0.04 6.01 7.71
CA PHE A 754 -1.24 5.85 7.02
C PHE A 754 -2.12 4.86 7.79
N LYS A 755 -3.37 5.24 8.00
CA LYS A 755 -4.38 4.38 8.65
C LYS A 755 -5.39 3.93 7.61
N PRO A 756 -5.69 2.63 7.54
CA PRO A 756 -6.75 2.11 6.69
C PRO A 756 -8.10 2.68 7.11
N THR A 757 -9.08 2.52 6.25
CA THR A 757 -10.46 2.77 6.60
C THR A 757 -10.85 1.79 7.70
N ALA A 758 -11.42 2.26 8.78
CA ALA A 758 -11.89 1.36 9.84
C ALA A 758 -13.00 0.48 9.25
N SER A 759 -12.77 -0.82 9.16
CA SER A 759 -13.86 -1.79 9.11
C SER A 759 -14.66 -1.62 10.39
N LEU A 760 -15.98 -1.65 10.29
CA LEU A 760 -16.82 -1.85 11.48
C LEU A 760 -16.29 -3.09 12.18
N PRO A 761 -16.18 -3.13 13.52
CA PRO A 761 -15.80 -4.35 14.23
C PRO A 761 -16.71 -5.45 13.72
N SER A 762 -16.14 -6.55 13.23
CA SER A 762 -16.90 -7.70 12.73
C SER A 762 -17.72 -8.21 13.91
N ASN A 763 -19.02 -7.96 13.85
CA ASN A 763 -19.97 -8.45 14.84
C ASN A 763 -20.18 -9.96 14.64
N ASN A 764 -19.18 -10.79 14.96
CA ASN A 764 -19.42 -12.17 15.38
C ASN A 764 -19.67 -12.28 16.88
N ASP A 765 -19.57 -11.17 17.62
CA ASP A 765 -20.09 -11.03 18.98
C ASP A 765 -21.36 -10.19 18.96
N GLN A 766 -22.47 -10.88 18.85
CA GLN A 766 -23.86 -10.52 19.02
C GLN A 766 -24.70 -10.21 17.76
N PRO A 767 -25.59 -11.10 17.38
CA PRO A 767 -26.73 -10.81 16.50
C PRO A 767 -27.80 -9.98 17.20
N THR A 768 -27.45 -9.12 18.19
CA THR A 768 -28.43 -8.49 19.06
C THR A 768 -28.50 -6.98 18.94
N ILE A 769 -27.53 -6.27 18.31
CA ILE A 769 -27.52 -4.78 18.38
C ILE A 769 -28.09 -4.12 17.12
N ILE A 770 -27.90 -4.68 15.92
CA ILE A 770 -28.46 -4.09 14.69
C ILE A 770 -29.93 -4.42 14.53
N ASN A 771 -30.35 -5.64 14.84
CA ASN A 771 -31.79 -5.98 14.96
C ASN A 771 -32.45 -5.26 16.14
N GLN A 772 -31.72 -4.91 17.20
CA GLN A 772 -32.26 -4.08 18.29
C GLN A 772 -32.33 -2.60 17.91
N GLN A 773 -31.47 -2.07 17.00
CA GLN A 773 -31.63 -0.70 16.52
C GLN A 773 -32.66 -0.56 15.39
N LEU A 774 -32.77 -1.53 14.48
CA LEU A 774 -33.88 -1.55 13.51
C LEU A 774 -35.20 -1.92 14.20
N ASN A 775 -35.23 -2.92 15.08
CA ASN A 775 -36.42 -3.18 15.91
C ASN A 775 -36.70 -2.05 16.90
N LYS A 776 -35.71 -1.30 17.41
CA LYS A 776 -35.95 -0.08 18.19
C LYS A 776 -36.55 1.05 17.36
N SER A 777 -36.25 1.19 16.09
CA SER A 777 -36.91 2.18 15.23
C SER A 777 -38.32 1.76 14.79
N ILE A 778 -38.57 0.47 14.65
CA ILE A 778 -39.91 -0.06 14.32
C ILE A 778 -40.74 -0.23 15.61
N THR A 779 -40.14 -0.54 16.76
CA THR A 779 -40.83 -0.64 18.06
C THR A 779 -41.01 0.74 18.71
N LYS A 780 -40.22 1.77 18.30
CA LYS A 780 -40.40 3.15 18.78
C LYS A 780 -41.71 3.83 18.29
N GLN A 781 -42.39 3.24 17.29
CA GLN A 781 -43.69 3.79 16.83
C GLN A 781 -44.93 3.24 17.59
N VAL A 782 -44.78 2.37 18.58
CA VAL A 782 -45.92 1.70 19.24
C VAL A 782 -46.06 1.99 20.73
N ASN A 783 -45.09 2.64 21.44
CA ASN A 783 -45.25 2.86 22.89
C ASN A 783 -44.74 4.22 23.42
N ILE A 784 -45.02 5.31 22.73
CA ILE A 784 -44.90 6.66 23.32
C ILE A 784 -46.22 6.93 24.05
N MET A 785 -46.22 6.88 25.37
CA MET A 785 -47.38 7.22 26.15
C MET A 785 -47.60 8.73 26.23
N SER A 786 -46.55 9.53 26.32
CA SER A 786 -46.62 11.00 26.25
C SER A 786 -45.24 11.66 26.06
N GLU A 787 -45.23 12.85 25.46
CA GLU A 787 -44.07 13.72 25.45
C GLU A 787 -44.35 14.92 26.38
N LYS A 788 -43.36 15.32 27.17
CA LYS A 788 -43.43 16.49 28.07
C LYS A 788 -42.24 17.39 27.89
N THR A 789 -42.43 18.66 28.10
CA THR A 789 -41.32 19.63 28.02
C THR A 789 -41.18 20.32 29.42
N LEU A 790 -40.01 20.14 30.01
CA LEU A 790 -39.67 20.80 31.28
C LEU A 790 -38.94 22.09 31.02
N GLN A 791 -39.41 23.19 31.61
CA GLN A 791 -38.68 24.44 31.65
C GLN A 791 -37.79 24.50 32.89
N ILE A 792 -36.49 24.61 32.70
CA ILE A 792 -35.49 24.46 33.79
C ILE A 792 -34.69 25.72 33.94
N LYS A 793 -34.66 26.27 35.16
CA LYS A 793 -33.91 27.48 35.51
C LYS A 793 -32.59 27.10 36.19
N GLY A 794 -31.52 27.85 35.86
CA GLY A 794 -30.22 27.69 36.52
C GLY A 794 -29.17 27.03 35.67
N MET A 795 -29.49 26.55 34.43
CA MET A 795 -28.50 26.02 33.49
C MET A 795 -27.73 27.16 32.83
N SER A 796 -26.40 27.12 32.84
CA SER A 796 -25.54 28.17 32.28
C SER A 796 -24.45 27.69 31.32
N CYS A 797 -24.26 26.36 31.23
CA CYS A 797 -23.24 25.79 30.35
C CYS A 797 -23.55 24.34 29.95
N GLY A 798 -22.83 23.80 28.96
CA GLY A 798 -23.02 22.44 28.47
C GLY A 798 -22.79 21.32 29.50
N HIS A 799 -22.07 21.60 30.60
CA HIS A 799 -21.98 20.66 31.71
C HIS A 799 -23.27 20.60 32.54
N CYS A 800 -23.98 21.74 32.64
CA CYS A 800 -25.28 21.82 33.33
C CYS A 800 -26.33 21.00 32.58
N SER A 801 -26.45 21.17 31.26
CA SER A 801 -27.41 20.46 30.41
C SER A 801 -27.13 18.94 30.41
N ALA A 802 -25.87 18.51 30.29
CA ALA A 802 -25.49 17.10 30.37
C ALA A 802 -25.79 16.45 31.73
N ARG A 803 -25.71 17.22 32.83
CA ARG A 803 -26.03 16.72 34.17
C ARG A 803 -27.53 16.53 34.38
N VAL A 804 -28.34 17.46 33.87
CA VAL A 804 -29.82 17.32 33.91
C VAL A 804 -30.25 16.18 33.01
N GLU A 805 -29.72 16.04 31.80
CA GLU A 805 -30.04 14.98 30.87
C GLU A 805 -29.71 13.61 31.44
N LYS A 806 -28.56 13.48 32.11
CA LYS A 806 -28.16 12.23 32.77
C LYS A 806 -29.10 11.81 33.90
N VAL A 807 -29.57 12.74 34.69
CA VAL A 807 -30.46 12.44 35.81
C VAL A 807 -31.89 12.09 35.36
N LEU A 808 -32.39 12.77 34.33
CA LEU A 808 -33.70 12.43 33.75
C LEU A 808 -33.66 11.07 33.05
N ASN A 809 -32.60 10.77 32.33
CA ASN A 809 -32.40 9.46 31.65
C ASN A 809 -32.09 8.31 32.63
N ALA A 810 -31.82 8.60 33.89
CA ALA A 810 -31.68 7.57 34.93
C ALA A 810 -33.03 7.07 35.47
N ILE A 811 -34.15 7.73 35.16
CA ILE A 811 -35.49 7.34 35.57
C ILE A 811 -36.01 6.28 34.60
N ASP A 812 -36.44 5.14 35.09
CA ASP A 812 -36.95 4.03 34.26
C ASP A 812 -38.18 4.47 33.46
N GLY A 813 -38.09 4.32 32.14
CA GLY A 813 -39.13 4.74 31.22
C GLY A 813 -39.08 6.22 30.76
N VAL A 814 -38.03 6.96 31.06
CA VAL A 814 -37.79 8.35 30.65
C VAL A 814 -36.62 8.43 29.65
N GLU A 815 -36.82 9.12 28.54
CA GLU A 815 -35.80 9.51 27.61
C GLU A 815 -35.86 11.03 27.45
N ALA A 816 -34.79 11.75 27.86
CA ALA A 816 -34.76 13.19 27.91
C ALA A 816 -33.60 13.74 27.07
N THR A 817 -33.86 14.82 26.33
CA THR A 817 -32.85 15.63 25.62
C THR A 817 -32.95 17.05 26.10
N VAL A 818 -31.82 17.63 26.52
CA VAL A 818 -31.78 18.96 27.13
C VAL A 818 -31.22 19.99 26.16
N ASP A 819 -31.98 21.04 25.89
CA ASP A 819 -31.58 22.20 25.10
C ASP A 819 -31.21 23.38 26.01
N LEU A 820 -29.94 23.79 25.94
CA LEU A 820 -29.40 24.86 26.74
C LEU A 820 -29.86 26.26 26.27
N GLU A 821 -30.10 26.41 24.93
CA GLU A 821 -30.49 27.70 24.35
C GLU A 821 -31.91 28.11 24.79
N SER A 822 -32.81 27.12 24.83
CA SER A 822 -34.20 27.32 25.25
C SER A 822 -34.39 27.07 26.76
N ASN A 823 -33.35 26.69 27.51
CA ASN A 823 -33.41 26.28 28.90
C ASN A 823 -34.52 25.26 29.17
N SER A 824 -34.64 24.24 28.28
CA SER A 824 -35.70 23.25 28.36
C SER A 824 -35.16 21.83 28.22
N ALA A 825 -35.90 20.83 28.76
CA ALA A 825 -35.68 19.43 28.54
C ALA A 825 -36.91 18.83 27.90
N LYS A 826 -36.75 18.20 26.73
CA LYS A 826 -37.78 17.42 26.06
C LYS A 826 -37.70 15.97 26.61
N VAL A 827 -38.80 15.49 27.20
CA VAL A 827 -38.85 14.20 27.88
C VAL A 827 -39.91 13.34 27.18
N THR A 828 -39.48 12.19 26.70
CA THR A 828 -40.34 11.16 26.12
C THR A 828 -40.55 10.06 27.14
N LEU A 829 -41.83 9.74 27.43
CA LEU A 829 -42.23 8.77 28.44
C LEU A 829 -42.69 7.46 27.77
N THR A 830 -42.07 6.36 28.15
CA THR A 830 -42.45 5.01 27.74
C THR A 830 -43.22 4.24 28.85
N LYS A 831 -43.30 4.84 30.05
CA LYS A 831 -44.04 4.41 31.18
C LYS A 831 -44.69 5.63 31.84
N GLU A 832 -45.72 5.41 32.67
CA GLU A 832 -46.38 6.46 33.41
C GLU A 832 -45.44 6.98 34.53
N VAL A 833 -44.90 8.19 34.33
CA VAL A 833 -44.05 8.90 35.28
C VAL A 833 -44.70 10.21 35.65
N SER A 834 -44.82 10.46 36.97
CA SER A 834 -45.46 11.68 37.46
C SER A 834 -44.57 12.89 37.26
N ASP A 835 -45.17 14.07 37.02
CA ASP A 835 -44.47 15.34 36.89
C ASP A 835 -43.63 15.69 38.13
N GLU A 836 -44.11 15.23 39.30
CA GLU A 836 -43.45 15.41 40.58
C GLU A 836 -42.13 14.61 40.68
N THR A 837 -42.09 13.42 40.06
CA THR A 837 -40.87 12.61 39.97
C THR A 837 -39.80 13.26 39.09
N LEU A 838 -40.21 13.78 37.93
CA LEU A 838 -39.32 14.48 36.97
C LEU A 838 -38.76 15.74 37.60
N LYS A 839 -39.62 16.50 38.27
CA LYS A 839 -39.25 17.74 38.98
C LYS A 839 -38.30 17.46 40.14
N THR A 840 -38.59 16.48 40.99
CA THR A 840 -37.72 16.11 42.13
C THR A 840 -36.34 15.66 41.69
N ALA A 841 -36.23 14.96 40.56
CA ALA A 841 -34.96 14.52 40.02
C ALA A 841 -34.05 15.68 39.55
N VAL A 842 -34.63 16.72 38.94
CA VAL A 842 -33.92 17.91 38.50
C VAL A 842 -33.58 18.83 39.65
N ASP A 843 -34.51 19.03 40.57
CA ASP A 843 -34.35 19.88 41.78
C ASP A 843 -33.26 19.27 42.70
N GLY A 844 -33.20 17.94 42.80
CA GLY A 844 -32.21 17.20 43.62
C GLY A 844 -30.73 17.42 43.17
N ILE A 845 -30.50 17.94 41.98
CA ILE A 845 -29.14 18.26 41.46
C ILE A 845 -28.88 19.75 41.39
N GLY A 846 -29.77 20.58 41.97
CA GLY A 846 -29.57 22.01 42.16
C GLY A 846 -30.10 22.90 41.05
N TYR A 847 -31.00 22.42 40.19
CA TYR A 847 -31.73 23.20 39.19
C TYR A 847 -33.20 23.25 39.51
N GLU A 848 -33.93 24.28 39.06
CA GLU A 848 -35.34 24.49 39.37
C GLU A 848 -36.20 24.24 38.12
N VAL A 849 -37.18 23.34 38.21
CA VAL A 849 -38.16 23.12 37.13
C VAL A 849 -39.32 24.11 37.33
N VAL A 850 -39.43 25.09 36.43
CA VAL A 850 -40.39 26.17 36.49
C VAL A 850 -41.75 25.82 35.91
N GLY A 851 -41.76 24.86 34.97
CA GLY A 851 -42.98 24.41 34.30
C GLY A 851 -42.81 23.06 33.63
N VAL A 852 -43.90 22.27 33.56
CA VAL A 852 -43.98 21.02 32.82
C VAL A 852 -45.17 21.17 31.88
N ASN A 853 -44.94 21.08 30.58
CA ASN A 853 -45.97 21.22 29.54
C ASN A 853 -46.08 19.92 28.71
#